data_98d62ea1c9fbd21c715fbb4ccb04ce79
#
_entry.id   98d62ea1c9fbd21c715fbb4ccb04ce79
#
_cell.length_a   1.000
_cell.length_b   1.000
_cell.length_c   1.000
_cell.angle_alpha   90.00
_cell.angle_beta   90.00
_cell.angle_gamma   90.00
#
_symmetry.space_group_name_H-M   'P 1'
#
loop_
_entity.id
_entity.type
_entity.pdbx_description
1 polymer ?
#
loop_
_entity_poly.entity_id
_entity_poly.type
_entity_poly.pdbx_seq_one_letter_code
_entity_poly.pdbx_strand_id
1 'polypeptide(L)'
;MSTEKKLQVKDLTISFRTVNGKLQAVRDISFDLYKGETLAIVGESGSGKSATSKTILGISAANTIIEGGEILYDGKDLLKITEEDFHSIRGDKIAMVFQDPLSSLNPIMRVGKQLTEAQILKNKANRRECHKKLNDGIKNLNSAMVSAGCEVDSTLFSTFRSIIREQSKYEGPYDSAFTNAQAALKAAEDMLLAIDKDALTDAKGDSRELKNYASAAVNHFVVRDSQKMKSLLAQMMQEATKGSRAKDFSQLKTVVTELRDLLKAAVAFEKPDFFALGCYIVLDKKTLGDESAQELNRLTANSVNGPFLTKFLKNTCAAMQFTAKQSVEAMRSAISMLEAAEKTYTGDMPAESESKKLAEELAAAVEQAIDPLETVKDSAAYTFRVSLKSALETYYTGVTSNIAEQKRFDRETLKHQKIEARGKTTNGKVAPLALVDLDVAQQSVLHILTNMREQFVARISSVERYDYQARGRNYIGWLRDTALGEIHKVTRSMAKDTAIRIMEQVGISEARKRFRQYPFEFSGGMRQRIVIAIALTADPDILICDEPTTALDVTIQAQILELINNLKRERNLSVIFITHDLGVVANMADRIAVMYAGKIVEYGTAEDVFYHPAHPYTWALLASIPDLNSKGSTLEAIPGTPPNMIYPPVGDAFAARNKYALQIDFEQQPPMFQISDTHYAATWLLHPNAPHVEMPEIVKERIARMSKVGGDNNG
;
A
#
# COMPACT_ATOMS: atom_id res chain seq x y z
N MET A 1 18.51 2.41 3.17
CA MET A 1 17.03 2.42 3.18
C MET A 1 16.53 3.52 2.26
N SER A 2 15.37 3.36 1.62
CA SER A 2 14.74 4.42 0.82
C SER A 2 14.38 5.59 1.72
N THR A 3 14.51 6.81 1.24
CA THR A 3 14.03 8.02 1.94
C THR A 3 12.58 8.37 1.56
N GLU A 4 11.99 7.64 0.59
CA GLU A 4 10.62 7.87 0.10
C GLU A 4 9.62 7.24 1.07
N LYS A 5 8.82 8.08 1.73
CA LYS A 5 7.75 7.64 2.63
C LYS A 5 6.53 7.23 1.81
N LYS A 6 6.12 5.97 1.92
CA LYS A 6 4.92 5.43 1.25
C LYS A 6 3.66 5.62 2.06
N LEU A 7 3.74 5.46 3.38
CA LEU A 7 2.64 5.69 4.31
C LEU A 7 3.13 6.46 5.51
N GLN A 8 2.36 7.44 5.96
CA GLN A 8 2.60 8.17 7.21
C GLN A 8 1.35 8.15 8.05
N VAL A 9 1.46 7.73 9.27
CA VAL A 9 0.42 7.83 10.29
C VAL A 9 0.86 8.89 11.28
N LYS A 10 0.00 9.87 11.55
CA LYS A 10 0.29 10.99 12.46
C LYS A 10 -0.83 11.16 13.47
N ASP A 11 -0.47 11.15 14.74
CA ASP A 11 -1.33 11.48 15.90
C ASP A 11 -2.67 10.72 15.89
N LEU A 12 -2.67 9.48 15.35
CA LEU A 12 -3.87 8.70 15.12
C LEU A 12 -4.49 8.23 16.44
N THR A 13 -5.76 8.59 16.64
CA THR A 13 -6.54 8.20 17.83
C THR A 13 -7.85 7.54 17.39
N ILE A 14 -8.05 6.30 17.84
CA ILE A 14 -9.21 5.46 17.49
C ILE A 14 -9.89 4.94 18.74
N SER A 15 -11.19 5.10 18.81
CA SER A 15 -12.04 4.55 19.88
C SER A 15 -13.18 3.69 19.34
N PHE A 16 -13.69 2.81 20.14
CA PHE A 16 -14.88 2.01 19.86
C PHE A 16 -16.02 2.36 20.80
N ARG A 17 -17.21 2.58 20.25
CA ARG A 17 -18.42 2.71 21.07
C ARG A 17 -18.84 1.31 21.55
N THR A 18 -18.87 1.11 22.87
CA THR A 18 -19.31 -0.13 23.49
C THR A 18 -20.52 0.13 24.38
N VAL A 19 -21.20 -0.94 24.83
CA VAL A 19 -22.34 -0.82 25.78
C VAL A 19 -21.90 -0.20 27.10
N ASN A 20 -20.66 -0.43 27.52
CA ASN A 20 -20.11 0.04 28.80
C ASN A 20 -19.39 1.39 28.70
N GLY A 21 -19.39 2.03 27.52
CA GLY A 21 -18.72 3.31 27.29
C GLY A 21 -17.80 3.29 26.09
N LYS A 22 -16.94 4.29 26.00
CA LYS A 22 -15.98 4.49 24.92
C LYS A 22 -14.67 3.78 25.26
N LEU A 23 -14.28 2.82 24.42
CA LEU A 23 -13.01 2.08 24.54
C LEU A 23 -11.96 2.76 23.65
N GLN A 24 -10.91 3.32 24.25
CA GLN A 24 -9.78 3.91 23.50
C GLN A 24 -8.81 2.82 23.05
N ALA A 25 -8.91 2.41 21.80
CA ALA A 25 -8.11 1.32 21.26
C ALA A 25 -6.74 1.78 20.74
N VAL A 26 -6.66 3.00 20.20
CA VAL A 26 -5.42 3.63 19.69
C VAL A 26 -5.40 5.05 20.21
N ARG A 27 -4.24 5.49 20.70
CA ARG A 27 -4.07 6.72 21.46
C ARG A 27 -2.84 7.47 20.96
N ASP A 28 -3.03 8.41 20.06
CA ASP A 28 -1.99 9.32 19.60
C ASP A 28 -0.72 8.59 19.13
N ILE A 29 -0.87 7.76 18.06
CA ILE A 29 0.25 7.03 17.48
C ILE A 29 0.72 7.70 16.20
N SER A 30 2.05 7.73 16.02
CA SER A 30 2.69 8.24 14.82
C SER A 30 3.80 7.29 14.37
N PHE A 31 3.82 6.95 13.07
CA PHE A 31 4.88 6.16 12.45
C PHE A 31 4.89 6.34 10.93
N ASP A 32 6.03 6.07 10.32
CA ASP A 32 6.25 6.12 8.88
C ASP A 32 6.55 4.71 8.33
N LEU A 33 6.11 4.43 7.11
CA LEU A 33 6.53 3.27 6.33
C LEU A 33 7.24 3.74 5.06
N TYR A 34 8.47 3.32 4.87
CA TYR A 34 9.26 3.66 3.69
C TYR A 34 9.10 2.61 2.58
N LYS A 35 9.40 3.02 1.36
CA LYS A 35 9.32 2.15 0.19
C LYS A 35 10.28 0.98 0.28
N GLY A 36 9.76 -0.24 0.11
CA GLY A 36 10.52 -1.48 0.20
C GLY A 36 10.92 -1.88 1.63
N GLU A 37 10.38 -1.22 2.65
CA GLU A 37 10.62 -1.49 4.06
C GLU A 37 9.64 -2.51 4.63
N THR A 38 10.08 -3.24 5.66
CA THR A 38 9.21 -3.98 6.57
C THR A 38 9.18 -3.29 7.93
N LEU A 39 8.04 -2.69 8.27
CA LEU A 39 7.75 -2.19 9.62
C LEU A 39 6.97 -3.27 10.39
N ALA A 40 7.54 -3.77 11.46
CA ALA A 40 6.84 -4.67 12.36
C ALA A 40 6.13 -3.88 13.48
N ILE A 41 4.87 -4.21 13.74
CA ILE A 41 4.09 -3.68 14.86
C ILE A 41 3.85 -4.83 15.86
N VAL A 42 4.49 -4.75 17.01
CA VAL A 42 4.51 -5.84 18.01
C VAL A 42 3.84 -5.40 19.30
N GLY A 43 3.15 -6.32 19.99
CA GLY A 43 2.55 -6.06 21.31
C GLY A 43 1.51 -7.09 21.68
N GLU A 44 1.03 -7.08 22.94
CA GLU A 44 -0.01 -7.99 23.43
C GLU A 44 -1.34 -7.84 22.67
N SER A 45 -2.20 -8.87 22.77
CA SER A 45 -3.57 -8.80 22.23
C SER A 45 -4.33 -7.63 22.85
N GLY A 46 -5.08 -6.90 22.02
CA GLY A 46 -5.81 -5.70 22.47
C GLY A 46 -4.98 -4.41 22.51
N SER A 47 -3.69 -4.41 22.12
CA SER A 47 -2.86 -3.20 22.11
C SER A 47 -3.16 -2.20 20.96
N GLY A 48 -4.15 -2.47 20.09
CA GLY A 48 -4.57 -1.56 19.02
C GLY A 48 -4.04 -1.87 17.63
N LYS A 49 -3.15 -2.85 17.44
CA LYS A 49 -2.48 -3.21 16.16
C LYS A 49 -3.45 -3.43 15.00
N SER A 50 -4.40 -4.36 15.17
CA SER A 50 -5.39 -4.67 14.13
C SER A 50 -6.43 -3.55 13.94
N ALA A 51 -6.66 -2.70 14.95
CA ALA A 51 -7.51 -1.52 14.80
C ALA A 51 -6.82 -0.51 13.88
N THR A 52 -5.53 -0.27 14.06
CA THR A 52 -4.72 0.61 13.20
C THR A 52 -4.71 0.12 11.75
N SER A 53 -4.40 -1.16 11.51
CA SER A 53 -4.34 -1.71 10.14
C SER A 53 -5.69 -1.67 9.41
N LYS A 54 -6.78 -1.97 10.10
CA LYS A 54 -8.14 -1.88 9.54
C LYS A 54 -8.54 -0.44 9.23
N THR A 55 -8.09 0.53 10.04
CA THR A 55 -8.35 1.95 9.78
C THR A 55 -7.57 2.46 8.57
N ILE A 56 -6.32 2.03 8.37
CA ILE A 56 -5.55 2.33 7.15
C ILE A 56 -6.31 1.89 5.89
N LEU A 57 -7.00 0.76 5.94
CA LEU A 57 -7.81 0.25 4.83
C LEU A 57 -9.24 0.78 4.79
N GLY A 58 -9.67 1.59 5.76
CA GLY A 58 -11.05 2.06 5.86
C GLY A 58 -12.08 0.93 6.04
N ILE A 59 -11.70 -0.21 6.65
CA ILE A 59 -12.58 -1.36 6.94
C ILE A 59 -12.86 -1.50 8.43
N SER A 60 -12.82 -0.39 9.14
CA SER A 60 -13.11 -0.34 10.57
C SER A 60 -14.57 -0.75 10.85
N ALA A 61 -14.80 -1.29 12.05
CA ALA A 61 -16.15 -1.69 12.47
C ALA A 61 -17.09 -0.46 12.55
N ALA A 62 -18.39 -0.67 12.40
CA ALA A 62 -19.38 0.41 12.39
C ALA A 62 -19.45 1.23 13.69
N ASN A 63 -18.96 0.67 14.81
CA ASN A 63 -18.87 1.35 16.10
C ASN A 63 -17.53 2.06 16.33
N THR A 64 -16.68 2.15 15.31
CA THR A 64 -15.39 2.86 15.38
C THR A 64 -15.60 4.35 15.32
N ILE A 65 -14.87 5.09 16.15
CA ILE A 65 -14.79 6.55 16.18
C ILE A 65 -13.34 6.93 15.96
N ILE A 66 -13.05 7.63 14.86
CA ILE A 66 -11.75 8.25 14.62
C ILE A 66 -11.80 9.62 15.27
N GLU A 67 -11.01 9.83 16.33
CA GLU A 67 -11.03 11.05 17.12
C GLU A 67 -10.09 12.11 16.59
N GLY A 68 -9.01 11.71 15.93
CA GLY A 68 -8.03 12.61 15.36
C GLY A 68 -6.93 11.87 14.61
N GLY A 69 -6.04 12.64 14.01
CA GLY A 69 -4.89 12.18 13.28
C GLY A 69 -5.06 12.19 11.76
N GLU A 70 -4.00 11.79 11.08
CA GLU A 70 -3.92 11.69 9.61
C GLU A 70 -3.28 10.37 9.20
N ILE A 71 -3.74 9.81 8.08
CA ILE A 71 -3.12 8.65 7.43
C ILE A 71 -2.81 9.04 5.98
N LEU A 72 -1.57 9.40 5.71
CA LEU A 72 -1.15 9.86 4.39
C LEU A 72 -0.55 8.69 3.58
N TYR A 73 -1.17 8.37 2.45
CA TYR A 73 -0.65 7.45 1.45
C TYR A 73 -0.33 8.23 0.17
N ASP A 74 0.92 8.25 -0.25
CA ASP A 74 1.42 9.09 -1.35
C ASP A 74 0.93 10.57 -1.23
N GLY A 75 0.92 11.11 0.01
CA GLY A 75 0.46 12.47 0.31
C GLY A 75 -1.06 12.67 0.39
N LYS A 76 -1.86 11.61 0.15
CA LYS A 76 -3.33 11.66 0.23
C LYS A 76 -3.82 11.13 1.58
N ASP A 77 -4.57 11.92 2.32
CA ASP A 77 -5.11 11.51 3.62
C ASP A 77 -6.27 10.51 3.46
N LEU A 78 -6.03 9.27 3.85
CA LEU A 78 -7.00 8.18 3.74
C LEU A 78 -8.22 8.36 4.65
N LEU A 79 -8.11 9.13 5.73
CA LEU A 79 -9.25 9.39 6.63
C LEU A 79 -10.29 10.35 6.03
N LYS A 80 -9.90 11.09 4.98
CA LYS A 80 -10.71 12.13 4.34
C LYS A 80 -11.20 11.78 2.95
N ILE A 81 -10.87 10.58 2.44
CA ILE A 81 -11.31 10.12 1.11
C ILE A 81 -12.69 9.48 1.17
N THR A 82 -13.37 9.47 0.03
CA THR A 82 -14.67 8.83 -0.11
C THR A 82 -14.55 7.31 -0.19
N GLU A 83 -15.64 6.58 0.05
CA GLU A 83 -15.67 5.12 -0.11
C GLU A 83 -15.37 4.71 -1.56
N GLU A 84 -15.76 5.51 -2.54
CA GLU A 84 -15.42 5.27 -3.95
C GLU A 84 -13.91 5.36 -4.20
N ASP A 85 -13.23 6.32 -3.57
CA ASP A 85 -11.77 6.43 -3.63
C ASP A 85 -11.08 5.25 -2.95
N PHE A 86 -11.62 4.77 -1.81
CA PHE A 86 -11.12 3.58 -1.16
C PHE A 86 -11.20 2.33 -2.04
N HIS A 87 -12.21 2.21 -2.91
CA HIS A 87 -12.28 1.10 -3.87
C HIS A 87 -11.09 1.05 -4.82
N SER A 88 -10.47 2.19 -5.11
CA SER A 88 -9.25 2.26 -5.94
C SER A 88 -7.97 1.94 -5.17
N ILE A 89 -8.01 1.98 -3.82
CA ILE A 89 -6.86 1.77 -2.95
C ILE A 89 -6.86 0.34 -2.39
N ARG A 90 -8.02 -0.13 -1.90
CA ARG A 90 -8.16 -1.47 -1.33
C ARG A 90 -7.85 -2.56 -2.33
N GLY A 91 -6.85 -3.38 -1.99
CA GLY A 91 -6.40 -4.50 -2.82
C GLY A 91 -5.61 -4.09 -4.06
N ASP A 92 -5.68 -2.83 -4.49
CA ASP A 92 -4.94 -2.31 -5.64
C ASP A 92 -3.60 -1.69 -5.23
N LYS A 93 -3.64 -0.84 -4.22
CA LYS A 93 -2.47 -0.14 -3.68
C LYS A 93 -2.06 -0.69 -2.32
N ILE A 94 -3.03 -0.96 -1.47
CA ILE A 94 -2.82 -1.53 -0.14
C ILE A 94 -3.63 -2.81 -0.05
N ALA A 95 -2.96 -3.95 0.11
CA ALA A 95 -3.58 -5.25 0.30
C ALA A 95 -3.36 -5.74 1.74
N MET A 96 -4.25 -6.61 2.21
CA MET A 96 -4.17 -7.17 3.55
C MET A 96 -4.33 -8.69 3.56
N VAL A 97 -3.48 -9.34 4.33
CA VAL A 97 -3.59 -10.74 4.73
C VAL A 97 -4.15 -10.75 6.15
N PHE A 98 -5.36 -11.29 6.30
CA PHE A 98 -6.06 -11.36 7.58
C PHE A 98 -5.56 -12.51 8.45
N GLN A 99 -5.78 -12.41 9.75
CA GLN A 99 -5.35 -13.36 10.79
C GLN A 99 -5.85 -14.79 10.54
N ASP A 100 -7.10 -14.96 10.10
CA ASP A 100 -7.70 -16.27 9.84
C ASP A 100 -7.90 -16.51 8.34
N PRO A 101 -7.12 -17.44 7.74
CA PRO A 101 -7.27 -17.78 6.32
C PRO A 101 -8.58 -18.51 6.01
N LEU A 102 -9.23 -19.15 7.01
CA LEU A 102 -10.48 -19.87 6.79
C LEU A 102 -11.65 -18.91 6.61
N SER A 103 -11.71 -17.85 7.40
CA SER A 103 -12.73 -16.80 7.26
C SER A 103 -12.52 -15.93 6.04
N SER A 104 -11.27 -15.83 5.53
CA SER A 104 -10.91 -15.00 4.38
C SER A 104 -11.24 -15.65 3.04
N LEU A 105 -11.34 -16.99 2.98
CA LEU A 105 -11.63 -17.74 1.76
C LEU A 105 -13.11 -18.14 1.72
N ASN A 106 -13.75 -17.95 0.56
CA ASN A 106 -15.12 -18.44 0.35
C ASN A 106 -15.09 -19.98 0.19
N PRO A 107 -15.65 -20.75 1.14
CA PRO A 107 -15.52 -22.21 1.15
C PRO A 107 -16.25 -22.90 0.00
N ILE A 108 -17.29 -22.28 -0.56
CA ILE A 108 -18.11 -22.83 -1.67
C ILE A 108 -17.63 -22.40 -3.06
N MET A 109 -16.54 -21.63 -3.12
CA MET A 109 -15.95 -21.15 -4.36
C MET A 109 -14.57 -21.74 -4.57
N ARG A 110 -14.28 -22.23 -5.78
CA ARG A 110 -12.95 -22.74 -6.15
C ARG A 110 -11.89 -21.64 -6.01
N VAL A 111 -10.70 -22.01 -5.54
CA VAL A 111 -9.58 -21.09 -5.31
C VAL A 111 -9.24 -20.29 -6.57
N GLY A 112 -9.12 -20.95 -7.72
CA GLY A 112 -8.83 -20.26 -8.97
C GLY A 112 -9.88 -19.24 -9.39
N LYS A 113 -11.17 -19.45 -9.03
CA LYS A 113 -12.21 -18.48 -9.32
C LYS A 113 -12.05 -17.23 -8.43
N GLN A 114 -11.70 -17.40 -7.16
CA GLN A 114 -11.46 -16.28 -6.23
C GLN A 114 -10.28 -15.42 -6.71
N LEU A 115 -9.18 -16.04 -7.12
CA LEU A 115 -8.02 -15.35 -7.69
C LEU A 115 -8.34 -14.59 -8.98
N THR A 116 -9.05 -15.22 -9.93
CA THR A 116 -9.34 -14.61 -11.23
C THR A 116 -10.43 -13.53 -11.15
N GLU A 117 -11.40 -13.67 -10.25
CA GLU A 117 -12.48 -12.70 -10.09
C GLU A 117 -11.97 -11.35 -9.60
N ALA A 118 -11.04 -11.34 -8.63
CA ALA A 118 -10.38 -10.13 -8.15
C ALA A 118 -9.71 -9.36 -9.30
N GLN A 119 -8.95 -10.04 -10.16
CA GLN A 119 -8.28 -9.43 -11.32
C GLN A 119 -9.26 -8.86 -12.35
N ILE A 120 -10.32 -9.60 -12.67
CA ILE A 120 -11.32 -9.17 -13.66
C ILE A 120 -12.10 -7.96 -13.16
N LEU A 121 -12.50 -7.94 -11.88
CA LEU A 121 -13.21 -6.83 -11.27
C LEU A 121 -12.33 -5.58 -11.23
N LYS A 122 -11.06 -5.72 -10.80
CA LYS A 122 -10.08 -4.64 -10.82
C LYS A 122 -9.91 -4.06 -12.22
N ASN A 123 -9.66 -4.90 -13.23
CA ASN A 123 -9.49 -4.43 -14.60
C ASN A 123 -10.74 -3.68 -15.11
N LYS A 124 -11.94 -4.16 -14.76
CA LYS A 124 -13.19 -3.47 -15.13
C LYS A 124 -13.31 -2.10 -14.47
N ALA A 125 -12.93 -1.97 -13.20
CA ALA A 125 -12.90 -0.70 -12.47
C ALA A 125 -11.87 0.25 -13.08
N ASN A 126 -10.64 -0.21 -13.26
CA ASN A 126 -9.56 0.57 -13.87
C ASN A 126 -9.92 1.08 -15.27
N ARG A 127 -10.53 0.25 -16.11
CA ARG A 127 -10.98 0.68 -17.45
C ARG A 127 -12.00 1.81 -17.41
N ARG A 128 -12.94 1.78 -16.45
CA ARG A 128 -13.92 2.85 -16.26
C ARG A 128 -13.27 4.16 -15.80
N GLU A 129 -12.33 4.03 -14.87
CA GLU A 129 -11.55 5.15 -14.36
C GLU A 129 -10.67 5.77 -15.47
N CYS A 130 -9.95 4.94 -16.23
CA CYS A 130 -9.17 5.39 -17.40
C CYS A 130 -10.05 6.08 -18.45
N HIS A 131 -11.26 5.56 -18.71
CA HIS A 131 -12.20 6.21 -19.61
C HIS A 131 -12.58 7.64 -19.13
N LYS A 132 -12.91 7.79 -17.85
CA LYS A 132 -13.22 9.10 -17.26
C LYS A 132 -12.01 10.04 -17.32
N LYS A 133 -10.86 9.59 -16.83
CA LYS A 133 -9.60 10.37 -16.83
C LYS A 133 -9.19 10.82 -18.25
N LEU A 134 -9.30 9.94 -19.24
CA LEU A 134 -8.97 10.25 -20.62
C LEU A 134 -9.90 11.31 -21.19
N ASN A 135 -11.21 11.19 -20.98
CA ASN A 135 -12.17 12.17 -21.47
C ASN A 135 -11.99 13.53 -20.79
N ASP A 136 -11.81 13.56 -19.47
CA ASP A 136 -11.52 14.80 -18.73
C ASP A 136 -10.20 15.42 -19.17
N GLY A 137 -9.14 14.62 -19.33
CA GLY A 137 -7.83 15.09 -19.79
C GLY A 137 -7.86 15.66 -21.20
N ILE A 138 -8.53 14.99 -22.13
CA ILE A 138 -8.71 15.51 -23.50
C ILE A 138 -9.55 16.79 -23.50
N LYS A 139 -10.64 16.85 -22.71
CA LYS A 139 -11.49 18.04 -22.61
C LYS A 139 -10.69 19.24 -22.07
N ASN A 140 -9.95 19.04 -20.98
CA ASN A 140 -9.15 20.08 -20.34
C ASN A 140 -8.04 20.56 -21.29
N LEU A 141 -7.32 19.62 -21.93
CA LEU A 141 -6.26 19.97 -22.88
C LEU A 141 -6.82 20.72 -24.09
N ASN A 142 -7.93 20.27 -24.66
CA ASN A 142 -8.56 20.95 -25.79
C ASN A 142 -8.99 22.39 -25.42
N SER A 143 -9.64 22.56 -24.27
CA SER A 143 -10.03 23.89 -23.78
C SER A 143 -8.82 24.79 -23.56
N ALA A 144 -7.75 24.26 -22.97
CA ALA A 144 -6.50 25.00 -22.73
C ALA A 144 -5.81 25.39 -24.06
N MET A 145 -5.77 24.49 -25.05
CA MET A 145 -5.20 24.78 -26.39
C MET A 145 -5.96 25.92 -27.09
N VAL A 146 -7.29 25.86 -27.05
CA VAL A 146 -8.14 26.93 -27.63
C VAL A 146 -7.90 28.24 -26.91
N SER A 147 -7.86 28.26 -25.59
CA SER A 147 -7.62 29.45 -24.78
C SER A 147 -6.18 30.01 -24.98
N ALA A 148 -5.23 29.15 -25.27
CA ALA A 148 -3.85 29.56 -25.61
C ALA A 148 -3.67 30.05 -27.07
N GLY A 149 -4.76 30.11 -27.85
CA GLY A 149 -4.73 30.54 -29.25
C GLY A 149 -4.09 29.55 -30.22
N CYS A 150 -4.02 28.26 -29.85
CA CYS A 150 -3.48 27.22 -30.72
C CYS A 150 -4.47 26.86 -31.84
N GLU A 151 -3.95 26.62 -33.06
CA GLU A 151 -4.73 25.96 -34.11
C GLU A 151 -4.95 24.48 -33.76
N VAL A 152 -6.15 24.15 -33.32
CA VAL A 152 -6.52 22.78 -33.00
C VAL A 152 -7.31 22.20 -34.17
N ASP A 153 -6.75 21.15 -34.81
CA ASP A 153 -7.47 20.39 -35.83
C ASP A 153 -8.59 19.58 -35.12
N SER A 154 -9.78 19.61 -35.66
CA SER A 154 -10.94 18.85 -35.14
C SER A 154 -10.68 17.33 -35.07
N THR A 155 -9.75 16.82 -35.86
CA THR A 155 -9.37 15.41 -35.92
C THR A 155 -8.24 15.04 -34.97
N LEU A 156 -7.60 16.01 -34.28
CA LEU A 156 -6.41 15.79 -33.46
C LEU A 156 -6.57 14.63 -32.47
N PHE A 157 -7.58 14.69 -31.62
CA PHE A 157 -7.80 13.67 -30.58
C PHE A 157 -8.37 12.37 -31.13
N SER A 158 -9.14 12.40 -32.22
CA SER A 158 -9.62 11.19 -32.88
C SER A 158 -8.47 10.43 -33.57
N THR A 159 -7.55 11.15 -34.19
CA THR A 159 -6.32 10.59 -34.77
C THR A 159 -5.43 9.99 -33.68
N PHE A 160 -5.22 10.72 -32.57
CA PHE A 160 -4.47 10.19 -31.43
C PHE A 160 -5.08 8.90 -30.88
N ARG A 161 -6.39 8.86 -30.65
CA ARG A 161 -7.10 7.63 -30.23
C ARG A 161 -6.97 6.49 -31.24
N SER A 162 -6.93 6.78 -32.55
CA SER A 162 -6.72 5.78 -33.60
C SER A 162 -5.33 5.18 -33.52
N ILE A 163 -4.29 5.99 -33.28
CA ILE A 163 -2.91 5.53 -33.05
C ILE A 163 -2.86 4.55 -31.88
N ILE A 164 -3.46 4.93 -30.73
CA ILE A 164 -3.47 4.06 -29.53
C ILE A 164 -4.25 2.76 -29.77
N ARG A 165 -5.34 2.82 -30.53
CA ARG A 165 -6.11 1.61 -30.90
C ARG A 165 -5.28 0.67 -31.79
N GLU A 166 -4.52 1.20 -32.76
CA GLU A 166 -3.62 0.37 -33.56
C GLU A 166 -2.49 -0.20 -32.70
N GLN A 167 -1.83 0.61 -31.86
CA GLN A 167 -0.86 0.14 -30.89
C GLN A 167 -1.38 -1.06 -30.07
N SER A 168 -2.58 -0.95 -29.52
CA SER A 168 -3.14 -1.97 -28.62
C SER A 168 -3.47 -3.29 -29.33
N LYS A 169 -3.71 -3.29 -30.63
CA LYS A 169 -3.96 -4.51 -31.41
C LYS A 169 -2.74 -5.44 -31.44
N TYR A 170 -1.54 -4.88 -31.38
CA TYR A 170 -0.29 -5.62 -31.47
C TYR A 170 0.38 -5.80 -30.10
N GLU A 171 0.37 -4.78 -29.26
CA GLU A 171 1.06 -4.79 -27.97
C GLU A 171 0.48 -5.81 -26.99
N GLY A 172 -0.83 -5.84 -26.78
CA GLY A 172 -1.45 -6.78 -25.85
C GLY A 172 -1.21 -8.26 -26.22
N PRO A 173 -1.43 -8.68 -27.49
CA PRO A 173 -1.06 -10.01 -27.95
C PRO A 173 0.44 -10.31 -27.84
N TYR A 174 1.31 -9.34 -28.10
CA TYR A 174 2.76 -9.48 -27.90
C TYR A 174 3.11 -9.76 -26.45
N ASP A 175 2.65 -8.92 -25.50
CA ASP A 175 2.96 -9.07 -24.08
C ASP A 175 2.48 -10.41 -23.52
N SER A 176 1.30 -10.87 -23.97
CA SER A 176 0.79 -12.20 -23.62
C SER A 176 1.68 -13.32 -24.18
N ALA A 177 2.07 -13.23 -25.45
CA ALA A 177 2.93 -14.23 -26.07
C ALA A 177 4.35 -14.24 -25.47
N PHE A 178 4.92 -13.09 -25.23
CA PHE A 178 6.25 -12.92 -24.61
C PHE A 178 6.30 -13.54 -23.21
N THR A 179 5.29 -13.27 -22.40
CA THR A 179 5.18 -13.86 -21.06
C THR A 179 5.04 -15.39 -21.11
N ASN A 180 4.29 -15.91 -22.08
CA ASN A 180 4.19 -17.34 -22.28
C ASN A 180 5.49 -17.96 -22.82
N ALA A 181 6.27 -17.23 -23.62
CA ALA A 181 7.60 -17.65 -24.06
C ALA A 181 8.58 -17.78 -22.88
N GLN A 182 8.56 -16.82 -21.97
CA GLN A 182 9.36 -16.88 -20.73
C GLN A 182 8.96 -18.07 -19.84
N ALA A 183 7.65 -18.31 -19.66
CA ALA A 183 7.15 -19.45 -18.91
C ALA A 183 7.53 -20.79 -19.58
N ALA A 184 7.44 -20.86 -20.91
CA ALA A 184 7.87 -22.03 -21.68
C ALA A 184 9.39 -22.28 -21.57
N LEU A 185 10.19 -21.21 -21.62
CA LEU A 185 11.64 -21.31 -21.44
C LEU A 185 11.99 -21.89 -20.08
N LYS A 186 11.41 -21.36 -19.01
CA LYS A 186 11.60 -21.88 -17.66
C LYS A 186 11.18 -23.36 -17.55
N ALA A 187 10.00 -23.71 -18.05
CA ALA A 187 9.52 -25.10 -18.04
C ALA A 187 10.46 -26.04 -18.80
N ALA A 188 11.07 -25.58 -19.91
CA ALA A 188 12.05 -26.37 -20.66
C ALA A 188 13.35 -26.55 -19.87
N GLU A 189 13.83 -25.52 -19.19
CA GLU A 189 15.03 -25.56 -18.32
C GLU A 189 14.82 -26.49 -17.12
N ASP A 190 13.66 -26.37 -16.44
CA ASP A 190 13.30 -27.22 -15.30
C ASP A 190 13.20 -28.71 -15.74
N MET A 191 12.62 -28.98 -16.90
CA MET A 191 12.52 -30.31 -17.47
C MET A 191 13.91 -30.88 -17.81
N LEU A 192 14.80 -30.11 -18.42
CA LEU A 192 16.18 -30.52 -18.71
C LEU A 192 16.95 -30.85 -17.43
N LEU A 193 16.80 -29.99 -16.40
CA LEU A 193 17.42 -30.22 -15.10
C LEU A 193 16.91 -31.50 -14.43
N ALA A 194 15.60 -31.78 -14.54
CA ALA A 194 15.00 -33.02 -14.03
C ALA A 194 15.50 -34.27 -14.77
N ILE A 195 15.69 -34.18 -16.09
CA ILE A 195 16.31 -35.27 -16.89
C ILE A 195 17.75 -35.49 -16.46
N ASP A 196 18.55 -34.45 -16.30
CA ASP A 196 19.97 -34.51 -15.93
C ASP A 196 20.21 -35.08 -14.52
N LYS A 197 19.24 -34.94 -13.63
CA LYS A 197 19.27 -35.46 -12.26
C LYS A 197 18.57 -36.82 -12.09
N ASP A 198 18.13 -37.45 -13.17
CA ASP A 198 17.28 -38.66 -13.15
C ASP A 198 16.02 -38.52 -12.26
N ALA A 199 15.52 -37.29 -12.10
CA ALA A 199 14.42 -36.97 -11.24
C ALA A 199 13.07 -36.74 -11.99
N LEU A 200 13.01 -37.01 -13.30
CA LEU A 200 11.81 -36.80 -14.11
C LEU A 200 10.76 -37.89 -13.83
N THR A 201 9.75 -37.53 -13.04
CA THR A 201 8.69 -38.48 -12.59
C THR A 201 7.46 -38.48 -13.50
N ASP A 202 7.09 -37.32 -14.09
CA ASP A 202 5.93 -37.18 -15.00
C ASP A 202 6.30 -36.47 -16.32
N ALA A 203 7.12 -37.14 -17.14
CA ALA A 203 7.54 -36.61 -18.44
C ALA A 203 6.37 -36.20 -19.35
N LYS A 204 5.20 -36.87 -19.25
CA LYS A 204 4.01 -36.50 -20.04
C LYS A 204 3.31 -35.28 -19.54
N GLY A 205 3.22 -35.11 -18.20
CA GLY A 205 2.66 -33.94 -17.56
C GLY A 205 3.46 -32.69 -17.87
N ASP A 206 4.77 -32.76 -17.66
CA ASP A 206 5.72 -31.66 -17.88
C ASP A 206 5.78 -31.27 -19.37
N SER A 207 5.83 -32.25 -20.28
CA SER A 207 5.76 -31.97 -21.72
C SER A 207 4.43 -31.35 -22.16
N ARG A 208 3.32 -31.71 -21.53
CA ARG A 208 2.02 -31.08 -21.79
C ARG A 208 1.98 -29.63 -21.28
N GLU A 209 2.57 -29.38 -20.16
CA GLU A 209 2.68 -28.04 -19.60
C GLU A 209 3.55 -27.15 -20.48
N LEU A 210 4.75 -27.58 -20.82
CA LEU A 210 5.65 -26.89 -21.76
C LEU A 210 4.96 -26.63 -23.11
N LYS A 211 4.24 -27.60 -23.65
CA LYS A 211 3.46 -27.44 -24.88
C LYS A 211 2.41 -26.35 -24.76
N ASN A 212 1.71 -26.25 -23.64
CA ASN A 212 0.67 -25.23 -23.45
C ASN A 212 1.27 -23.83 -23.48
N TYR A 213 2.37 -23.59 -22.76
CA TYR A 213 3.05 -22.29 -22.76
C TYR A 213 3.66 -21.98 -24.12
N ALA A 214 4.41 -22.90 -24.72
CA ALA A 214 5.05 -22.67 -25.98
C ALA A 214 4.06 -22.45 -27.14
N SER A 215 2.91 -23.14 -27.13
CA SER A 215 1.85 -22.89 -28.11
C SER A 215 1.20 -21.51 -27.95
N ALA A 216 1.07 -21.04 -26.71
CA ALA A 216 0.55 -19.69 -26.41
C ALA A 216 1.57 -18.58 -26.67
N ALA A 217 2.86 -18.91 -26.79
CA ALA A 217 3.94 -17.98 -27.12
C ALA A 217 4.05 -17.69 -28.63
N VAL A 218 3.33 -18.40 -29.47
CA VAL A 218 3.39 -18.20 -30.94
C VAL A 218 2.77 -16.85 -31.31
N ASN A 219 3.63 -15.93 -31.67
CA ASN A 219 3.28 -14.59 -32.12
C ASN A 219 4.34 -14.15 -33.13
N HIS A 220 3.95 -13.37 -34.14
CA HIS A 220 4.82 -12.90 -35.20
C HIS A 220 6.10 -12.19 -34.70
N PHE A 221 6.00 -11.44 -33.63
CA PHE A 221 7.13 -10.70 -33.05
C PHE A 221 7.90 -11.44 -31.97
N VAL A 222 7.39 -12.56 -31.45
CA VAL A 222 8.02 -13.36 -30.38
C VAL A 222 8.62 -14.63 -30.98
N VAL A 223 7.80 -15.55 -31.47
CA VAL A 223 8.23 -16.79 -32.08
C VAL A 223 7.76 -16.81 -33.55
N ARG A 224 8.67 -16.48 -34.46
CA ARG A 224 8.37 -16.32 -35.89
C ARG A 224 8.12 -17.66 -36.58
N ASP A 225 8.98 -18.65 -36.33
CA ASP A 225 8.86 -19.95 -36.93
C ASP A 225 7.85 -20.82 -36.18
N SER A 226 6.58 -20.55 -36.45
CA SER A 226 5.46 -21.29 -35.87
C SER A 226 5.42 -22.75 -36.33
N GLN A 227 5.96 -23.07 -37.53
CA GLN A 227 6.01 -24.46 -38.05
C GLN A 227 7.07 -25.27 -37.31
N LYS A 228 8.29 -24.71 -37.16
CA LYS A 228 9.35 -25.35 -36.38
C LYS A 228 8.90 -25.56 -34.91
N MET A 229 8.29 -24.57 -34.28
CA MET A 229 7.74 -24.72 -32.94
C MET A 229 6.73 -25.86 -32.84
N LYS A 230 5.76 -25.94 -33.76
CA LYS A 230 4.75 -27.01 -33.78
C LYS A 230 5.37 -28.38 -33.99
N SER A 231 6.37 -28.49 -34.87
CA SER A 231 7.10 -29.72 -35.13
C SER A 231 7.83 -30.23 -33.89
N LEU A 232 8.59 -29.34 -33.23
CA LEU A 232 9.31 -29.68 -31.99
C LEU A 232 8.36 -30.07 -30.85
N LEU A 233 7.24 -29.39 -30.70
CA LEU A 233 6.22 -29.73 -29.71
C LEU A 233 5.55 -31.09 -29.97
N ALA A 234 5.34 -31.43 -31.21
CA ALA A 234 4.81 -32.74 -31.58
C ALA A 234 5.81 -33.87 -31.30
N GLN A 235 7.08 -33.67 -31.68
CA GLN A 235 8.19 -34.61 -31.40
C GLN A 235 8.39 -34.77 -29.88
N MET A 236 8.42 -33.69 -29.10
CA MET A 236 8.53 -33.72 -27.64
C MET A 236 7.44 -34.61 -27.00
N MET A 237 6.18 -34.46 -27.42
CA MET A 237 5.07 -35.27 -26.90
C MET A 237 5.21 -36.76 -27.26
N GLN A 238 5.76 -37.10 -28.42
CA GLN A 238 6.03 -38.48 -28.82
C GLN A 238 7.17 -39.07 -27.98
N GLU A 239 8.30 -38.36 -27.87
CA GLU A 239 9.47 -38.82 -27.12
C GLU A 239 9.21 -38.91 -25.61
N ALA A 240 8.41 -38.01 -25.02
CA ALA A 240 7.96 -38.14 -23.64
C ALA A 240 7.14 -39.39 -23.39
N THR A 241 6.35 -39.83 -24.40
CA THR A 241 5.55 -41.05 -24.31
C THR A 241 6.42 -42.29 -24.44
N LYS A 242 7.40 -42.29 -25.35
CA LYS A 242 8.36 -43.38 -25.53
C LYS A 242 9.30 -43.51 -24.35
N GLY A 243 9.89 -42.40 -23.91
CA GLY A 243 10.83 -42.33 -22.77
C GLY A 243 10.20 -42.84 -21.47
N SER A 244 8.94 -42.47 -21.20
CA SER A 244 8.20 -42.97 -20.02
C SER A 244 8.01 -44.51 -20.06
N ARG A 245 7.97 -45.14 -21.23
CA ARG A 245 7.88 -46.61 -21.37
C ARG A 245 9.24 -47.29 -21.28
N ALA A 246 10.24 -46.71 -21.94
CA ALA A 246 11.59 -47.24 -22.00
C ALA A 246 12.49 -46.87 -20.81
N LYS A 247 12.09 -45.93 -20.00
CA LYS A 247 12.91 -45.27 -18.95
C LYS A 247 14.19 -44.62 -19.50
N ASP A 248 14.15 -44.19 -20.77
CA ASP A 248 15.24 -43.49 -21.46
C ASP A 248 14.71 -42.17 -22.01
N PHE A 249 15.27 -41.06 -21.59
CA PHE A 249 14.86 -39.69 -21.96
C PHE A 249 15.90 -38.98 -22.84
N SER A 250 16.88 -39.67 -23.40
CA SER A 250 17.96 -39.06 -24.21
C SER A 250 17.41 -38.30 -25.43
N GLN A 251 16.47 -38.88 -26.17
CA GLN A 251 15.83 -38.23 -27.31
C GLN A 251 14.94 -37.07 -26.91
N LEU A 252 14.22 -37.21 -25.80
CA LEU A 252 13.42 -36.13 -25.21
C LEU A 252 14.30 -34.93 -24.84
N LYS A 253 15.48 -35.18 -24.23
CA LYS A 253 16.46 -34.15 -23.88
C LYS A 253 16.89 -33.35 -25.10
N THR A 254 17.19 -34.00 -26.21
CA THR A 254 17.61 -33.36 -27.46
C THR A 254 16.51 -32.41 -27.98
N VAL A 255 15.27 -32.87 -28.06
CA VAL A 255 14.13 -32.08 -28.55
C VAL A 255 13.82 -30.89 -27.62
N VAL A 256 13.86 -31.11 -26.31
CA VAL A 256 13.63 -30.04 -25.33
C VAL A 256 14.76 -29.00 -25.34
N THR A 257 16.01 -29.44 -25.63
CA THR A 257 17.14 -28.49 -25.78
C THR A 257 16.95 -27.60 -27.02
N GLU A 258 16.54 -28.13 -28.14
CA GLU A 258 16.26 -27.34 -29.35
C GLU A 258 15.09 -26.37 -29.11
N LEU A 259 14.07 -26.79 -28.39
CA LEU A 259 12.93 -25.98 -28.04
C LEU A 259 13.33 -24.84 -27.07
N ARG A 260 14.16 -25.17 -26.06
CA ARG A 260 14.75 -24.16 -25.14
C ARG A 260 15.54 -23.09 -25.91
N ASP A 261 16.40 -23.51 -26.85
CA ASP A 261 17.24 -22.57 -27.59
C ASP A 261 16.42 -21.66 -28.49
N LEU A 262 15.35 -22.17 -29.09
CA LEU A 262 14.39 -21.40 -29.88
C LEU A 262 13.63 -20.37 -28.98
N LEU A 263 13.21 -20.79 -27.79
CA LEU A 263 12.54 -19.90 -26.82
C LEU A 263 13.49 -18.87 -26.26
N LYS A 264 14.74 -19.25 -25.95
CA LYS A 264 15.78 -18.35 -25.47
C LYS A 264 16.08 -17.24 -26.49
N ALA A 265 16.16 -17.60 -27.76
CA ALA A 265 16.30 -16.64 -28.85
C ALA A 265 15.08 -15.69 -28.93
N ALA A 266 13.87 -16.22 -28.73
CA ALA A 266 12.64 -15.43 -28.78
C ALA A 266 12.54 -14.37 -27.66
N VAL A 267 12.96 -14.69 -26.43
CA VAL A 267 12.91 -13.76 -25.29
C VAL A 267 14.11 -12.81 -25.21
N ALA A 268 15.14 -13.01 -26.05
CA ALA A 268 16.32 -12.14 -26.10
C ALA A 268 16.11 -10.87 -26.94
N PHE A 269 15.03 -10.79 -27.71
CA PHE A 269 14.76 -9.62 -28.56
C PHE A 269 14.16 -8.46 -27.77
N GLU A 270 14.60 -7.25 -28.14
CA GLU A 270 14.02 -6.00 -27.63
C GLU A 270 12.55 -5.86 -28.07
N LYS A 271 11.71 -5.40 -27.12
CA LYS A 271 10.29 -5.14 -27.38
C LYS A 271 10.13 -4.10 -28.50
N PRO A 272 9.29 -4.36 -29.55
CA PRO A 272 8.99 -3.35 -30.55
C PRO A 272 8.34 -2.10 -29.96
N ASP A 273 8.64 -0.92 -30.53
CA ASP A 273 7.90 0.32 -30.20
C ASP A 273 6.52 0.28 -30.87
N PHE A 274 5.53 -0.25 -30.17
CA PHE A 274 4.17 -0.37 -30.66
C PHE A 274 3.46 0.97 -30.82
N PHE A 275 3.90 2.04 -30.10
CA PHE A 275 3.38 3.39 -30.34
C PHE A 275 3.88 3.94 -31.68
N ALA A 276 5.16 3.75 -31.99
CA ALA A 276 5.72 4.09 -33.29
C ALA A 276 5.04 3.30 -34.43
N LEU A 277 4.71 2.02 -34.18
CA LEU A 277 3.92 1.22 -35.12
C LEU A 277 2.52 1.80 -35.33
N GLY A 278 1.84 2.20 -34.28
CA GLY A 278 0.54 2.87 -34.40
C GLY A 278 0.61 4.16 -35.22
N CYS A 279 1.66 4.98 -35.03
CA CYS A 279 1.92 6.16 -35.83
C CYS A 279 2.17 5.80 -37.31
N TYR A 280 3.01 4.81 -37.57
CA TYR A 280 3.32 4.31 -38.91
C TYR A 280 2.08 3.88 -39.69
N ILE A 281 1.16 3.14 -39.04
CA ILE A 281 -0.08 2.67 -39.67
C ILE A 281 -1.06 3.82 -39.91
N VAL A 282 -1.27 4.69 -38.91
CA VAL A 282 -2.34 5.72 -38.97
C VAL A 282 -1.89 6.95 -39.71
N LEU A 283 -0.67 7.46 -39.44
CA LEU A 283 -0.19 8.73 -40.01
C LEU A 283 0.44 8.53 -41.38
N ASP A 284 1.29 7.50 -41.55
CA ASP A 284 1.98 7.20 -42.78
C ASP A 284 1.15 6.33 -43.73
N LYS A 285 -0.03 5.88 -43.28
CA LYS A 285 -0.95 5.01 -44.05
C LYS A 285 -0.26 3.77 -44.61
N LYS A 286 0.63 3.18 -43.82
CA LYS A 286 1.39 1.97 -44.18
C LYS A 286 0.70 0.73 -43.61
N THR A 287 0.86 -0.37 -44.32
CA THR A 287 0.42 -1.70 -43.87
C THR A 287 1.60 -2.49 -43.36
N LEU A 288 1.36 -3.29 -42.32
CA LEU A 288 2.36 -4.20 -41.76
C LEU A 288 2.50 -5.42 -42.69
N GLY A 289 3.73 -5.77 -43.02
CA GLY A 289 4.07 -7.01 -43.71
C GLY A 289 4.64 -8.09 -42.76
N ASP A 290 5.59 -8.87 -43.24
CA ASP A 290 6.25 -9.92 -42.44
C ASP A 290 7.56 -9.45 -41.79
N GLU A 291 7.65 -8.19 -41.40
CA GLU A 291 8.84 -7.58 -40.79
C GLU A 291 9.17 -8.18 -39.41
N SER A 292 10.47 -8.25 -39.12
CA SER A 292 10.94 -8.60 -37.78
C SER A 292 10.73 -7.47 -36.78
N ALA A 293 10.80 -7.77 -35.47
CA ALA A 293 10.77 -6.74 -34.45
C ALA A 293 11.89 -5.68 -34.64
N GLN A 294 13.08 -6.07 -35.05
CA GLN A 294 14.20 -5.15 -35.34
C GLN A 294 13.98 -4.31 -36.60
N GLU A 295 13.49 -4.94 -37.68
CA GLU A 295 13.12 -4.22 -38.90
C GLU A 295 12.00 -3.22 -38.62
N LEU A 296 11.01 -3.62 -37.83
CA LEU A 296 9.91 -2.79 -37.41
C LEU A 296 10.41 -1.55 -36.69
N ASN A 297 11.25 -1.69 -35.65
CA ASN A 297 11.81 -0.56 -34.92
C ASN A 297 12.57 0.39 -35.84
N ARG A 298 13.29 -0.10 -36.84
CA ARG A 298 13.99 0.72 -37.84
C ARG A 298 13.03 1.45 -38.79
N LEU A 299 11.98 0.77 -39.25
CA LEU A 299 11.00 1.35 -40.19
C LEU A 299 10.12 2.42 -39.52
N THR A 300 9.78 2.22 -38.24
CA THR A 300 8.87 3.08 -37.50
C THR A 300 9.57 4.22 -36.74
N ALA A 301 10.91 4.21 -36.65
CA ALA A 301 11.67 5.18 -35.87
C ALA A 301 11.39 6.65 -36.23
N ASN A 302 11.09 6.94 -37.48
CA ASN A 302 10.78 8.30 -37.96
C ASN A 302 9.31 8.69 -37.77
N SER A 303 8.41 7.74 -37.57
CA SER A 303 6.97 8.00 -37.49
C SER A 303 6.56 8.76 -36.23
N VAL A 304 7.30 8.58 -35.13
CA VAL A 304 7.12 9.34 -33.87
C VAL A 304 7.67 10.79 -33.95
N ASN A 305 8.52 11.10 -34.91
CA ASN A 305 9.06 12.43 -35.13
C ASN A 305 8.30 13.22 -36.23
N GLY A 306 7.16 12.68 -36.66
CA GLY A 306 6.35 13.26 -37.72
C GLY A 306 5.70 14.61 -37.36
N PRO A 307 5.21 15.36 -38.36
CA PRO A 307 4.64 16.71 -38.18
C PRO A 307 3.45 16.70 -37.20
N PHE A 308 2.66 15.64 -37.18
CA PHE A 308 1.49 15.50 -36.30
C PHE A 308 1.88 15.54 -34.82
N LEU A 309 2.79 14.65 -34.38
CA LEU A 309 3.21 14.60 -32.98
C LEU A 309 4.01 15.83 -32.57
N THR A 310 4.81 16.38 -33.47
CA THR A 310 5.53 17.64 -33.24
C THR A 310 4.55 18.80 -33.02
N LYS A 311 3.52 18.95 -33.87
CA LYS A 311 2.46 19.97 -33.69
C LYS A 311 1.66 19.69 -32.41
N PHE A 312 1.32 18.43 -32.11
CA PHE A 312 0.61 18.06 -30.89
C PHE A 312 1.40 18.44 -29.63
N LEU A 313 2.69 18.10 -29.57
CA LEU A 313 3.57 18.49 -28.47
C LEU A 313 3.69 20.01 -28.34
N LYS A 314 3.91 20.75 -29.45
CA LYS A 314 3.98 22.20 -29.43
C LYS A 314 2.71 22.82 -28.85
N ASN A 315 1.55 22.39 -29.31
CA ASN A 315 0.26 22.89 -28.82
C ASN A 315 0.03 22.51 -27.34
N THR A 316 0.42 21.30 -26.92
CA THR A 316 0.36 20.89 -25.52
C THR A 316 1.24 21.76 -24.63
N CYS A 317 2.48 22.05 -25.05
CA CYS A 317 3.38 22.95 -24.32
C CYS A 317 2.80 24.36 -24.19
N ALA A 318 2.24 24.92 -25.27
CA ALA A 318 1.61 26.25 -25.25
C ALA A 318 0.38 26.26 -24.29
N ALA A 319 -0.45 25.25 -24.36
CA ALA A 319 -1.60 25.09 -23.44
C ALA A 319 -1.15 25.04 -21.97
N MET A 320 -0.11 24.26 -21.66
CA MET A 320 0.43 24.16 -20.30
C MET A 320 1.04 25.45 -19.80
N GLN A 321 1.75 26.21 -20.67
CA GLN A 321 2.25 27.52 -20.30
C GLN A 321 1.12 28.50 -19.99
N PHE A 322 0.04 28.43 -20.76
CA PHE A 322 -1.12 29.28 -20.56
C PHE A 322 -1.84 28.94 -19.24
N THR A 323 -2.16 27.67 -19.00
CA THR A 323 -2.84 27.25 -17.76
C THR A 323 -1.98 27.50 -16.52
N ALA A 324 -0.67 27.28 -16.59
CA ALA A 324 0.24 27.55 -15.48
C ALA A 324 0.26 29.06 -15.11
N LYS A 325 0.26 29.97 -16.10
CA LYS A 325 0.16 31.41 -15.81
C LYS A 325 -1.16 31.78 -15.14
N GLN A 326 -2.29 31.26 -15.65
CA GLN A 326 -3.60 31.47 -15.03
C GLN A 326 -3.65 30.92 -13.62
N SER A 327 -3.09 29.73 -13.39
CA SER A 327 -3.03 29.08 -12.08
C SER A 327 -2.21 29.93 -11.09
N VAL A 328 -1.10 30.52 -11.51
CA VAL A 328 -0.29 31.44 -10.67
C VAL A 328 -1.09 32.67 -10.27
N GLU A 329 -1.85 33.27 -11.18
CA GLU A 329 -2.71 34.41 -10.86
C GLU A 329 -3.81 34.04 -9.86
N ALA A 330 -4.45 32.89 -10.08
CA ALA A 330 -5.45 32.35 -9.17
C ALA A 330 -4.85 32.00 -7.79
N MET A 331 -3.64 31.41 -7.73
CA MET A 331 -2.94 31.15 -6.46
C MET A 331 -2.66 32.45 -5.69
N ARG A 332 -2.22 33.52 -6.36
CA ARG A 332 -2.00 34.81 -5.70
C ARG A 332 -3.29 35.38 -5.10
N SER A 333 -4.41 35.26 -5.81
CA SER A 333 -5.72 35.63 -5.30
C SER A 333 -6.14 34.77 -4.11
N ALA A 334 -5.97 33.44 -4.20
CA ALA A 334 -6.27 32.53 -3.11
C ALA A 334 -5.40 32.77 -1.88
N ILE A 335 -4.10 33.09 -2.02
CA ILE A 335 -3.21 33.46 -0.91
C ILE A 335 -3.77 34.67 -0.18
N SER A 336 -4.19 35.72 -0.89
CA SER A 336 -4.77 36.91 -0.27
C SER A 336 -6.06 36.60 0.52
N MET A 337 -6.89 35.71 0.00
CA MET A 337 -8.10 35.22 0.70
C MET A 337 -7.78 34.38 1.94
N LEU A 338 -6.77 33.50 1.83
CA LEU A 338 -6.30 32.70 2.95
C LEU A 338 -5.72 33.57 4.08
N GLU A 339 -4.91 34.59 3.76
CA GLU A 339 -4.38 35.55 4.74
C GLU A 339 -5.47 36.35 5.43
N ALA A 340 -6.52 36.74 4.70
CA ALA A 340 -7.68 37.41 5.30
C ALA A 340 -8.44 36.48 6.24
N ALA A 341 -8.61 35.21 5.86
CA ALA A 341 -9.25 34.20 6.69
C ALA A 341 -8.40 33.87 7.94
N GLU A 342 -7.07 33.73 7.82
CA GLU A 342 -6.17 33.54 8.97
C GLU A 342 -6.37 34.65 10.01
N LYS A 343 -6.44 35.92 9.58
CA LYS A 343 -6.71 37.05 10.48
C LYS A 343 -8.07 36.93 11.13
N THR A 344 -9.10 36.53 10.38
CA THR A 344 -10.45 36.35 10.91
C THR A 344 -10.52 35.27 11.99
N TYR A 345 -9.87 34.14 11.75
CA TYR A 345 -9.86 33.00 12.68
C TYR A 345 -8.81 33.11 13.81
N THR A 346 -7.90 34.07 13.79
CA THR A 346 -6.96 34.32 14.89
C THR A 346 -7.63 35.06 16.07
N GLY A 347 -8.71 35.80 15.82
CA GLY A 347 -9.53 36.45 16.84
C GLY A 347 -10.65 35.54 17.36
N ASP A 348 -11.77 36.19 17.74
CA ASP A 348 -12.99 35.44 18.06
C ASP A 348 -13.54 34.73 16.84
N MET A 349 -13.87 33.43 16.99
CA MET A 349 -14.41 32.64 15.90
C MET A 349 -15.77 33.21 15.42
N PRO A 350 -15.94 33.45 14.10
CA PRO A 350 -17.20 33.96 13.56
C PRO A 350 -18.38 33.02 13.84
N ALA A 351 -19.60 33.48 13.55
CA ALA A 351 -20.77 32.61 13.65
C ALA A 351 -20.63 31.37 12.70
N GLU A 352 -21.19 30.22 13.08
CA GLU A 352 -21.09 28.97 12.32
C GLU A 352 -21.51 29.12 10.84
N SER A 353 -22.57 29.86 10.59
CA SER A 353 -23.09 30.14 9.24
C SER A 353 -22.13 30.96 8.38
N GLU A 354 -21.44 31.94 9.00
CA GLU A 354 -20.45 32.79 8.32
C GLU A 354 -19.17 31.99 8.02
N SER A 355 -18.71 31.19 8.98
CA SER A 355 -17.56 30.32 8.79
C SER A 355 -17.78 29.26 7.72
N LYS A 356 -18.97 28.67 7.63
CA LYS A 356 -19.32 27.73 6.55
C LYS A 356 -19.28 28.41 5.18
N LYS A 357 -19.83 29.63 5.07
CA LYS A 357 -19.80 30.40 3.82
C LYS A 357 -18.38 30.74 3.40
N LEU A 358 -17.57 31.25 4.34
CA LEU A 358 -16.16 31.58 4.10
C LEU A 358 -15.36 30.32 3.67
N ALA A 359 -15.59 29.17 4.31
CA ALA A 359 -14.94 27.92 3.95
C ALA A 359 -15.29 27.47 2.52
N GLU A 360 -16.53 27.65 2.07
CA GLU A 360 -16.93 27.35 0.68
C GLU A 360 -16.28 28.31 -0.32
N GLU A 361 -16.19 29.60 -0.01
CA GLU A 361 -15.51 30.60 -0.84
C GLU A 361 -14.01 30.30 -0.95
N LEU A 362 -13.35 29.97 0.15
CA LEU A 362 -11.94 29.56 0.18
C LEU A 362 -11.72 28.26 -0.61
N ALA A 363 -12.57 27.27 -0.42
CA ALA A 363 -12.47 26.00 -1.16
C ALA A 363 -12.62 26.21 -2.67
N ALA A 364 -13.52 27.08 -3.10
CA ALA A 364 -13.69 27.44 -4.52
C ALA A 364 -12.46 28.18 -5.08
N ALA A 365 -11.88 29.11 -4.31
CA ALA A 365 -10.66 29.81 -4.70
C ALA A 365 -9.47 28.88 -4.82
N VAL A 366 -9.30 27.95 -3.89
CA VAL A 366 -8.26 26.92 -3.91
C VAL A 366 -8.45 25.98 -5.11
N GLU A 367 -9.67 25.58 -5.43
CA GLU A 367 -9.98 24.71 -6.58
C GLU A 367 -9.65 25.40 -7.92
N GLN A 368 -9.93 26.70 -8.06
CA GLN A 368 -9.59 27.49 -9.24
C GLN A 368 -8.07 27.70 -9.42
N ALA A 369 -7.32 27.66 -8.33
CA ALA A 369 -5.86 27.82 -8.34
C ALA A 369 -5.11 26.57 -8.84
N ILE A 370 -5.78 25.41 -8.97
CA ILE A 370 -5.15 24.18 -9.45
C ILE A 370 -5.10 24.16 -10.97
N ASP A 371 -3.89 23.87 -11.51
CA ASP A 371 -3.70 23.74 -12.97
C ASP A 371 -4.51 22.51 -13.47
N PRO A 372 -5.48 22.71 -14.40
CA PRO A 372 -6.32 21.63 -14.92
C PRO A 372 -5.53 20.58 -15.73
N LEU A 373 -4.29 20.89 -16.14
CA LEU A 373 -3.40 20.01 -16.90
C LEU A 373 -2.36 19.29 -16.01
N GLU A 374 -2.51 19.30 -14.70
CA GLU A 374 -1.71 18.45 -13.85
C GLU A 374 -2.16 16.99 -13.97
N THR A 375 -1.19 16.09 -14.25
CA THR A 375 -1.43 14.65 -14.39
C THR A 375 -1.61 13.95 -13.05
N VAL A 376 -0.89 14.40 -12.05
CA VAL A 376 -1.19 14.05 -10.66
C VAL A 376 -2.30 15.00 -10.23
N LYS A 377 -3.54 14.52 -10.19
CA LYS A 377 -4.60 15.28 -9.53
C LYS A 377 -4.15 15.49 -8.09
N ASP A 378 -3.65 16.68 -7.84
CA ASP A 378 -3.36 17.11 -6.50
C ASP A 378 -4.69 17.08 -5.74
N SER A 379 -4.79 16.17 -4.79
CA SER A 379 -5.96 16.12 -3.92
C SER A 379 -6.00 17.33 -2.96
N ALA A 380 -5.05 18.26 -3.08
CA ALA A 380 -4.90 19.41 -2.19
C ALA A 380 -6.20 20.21 -2.03
N ALA A 381 -6.90 20.53 -3.12
CA ALA A 381 -8.18 21.24 -3.02
C ALA A 381 -9.26 20.41 -2.33
N TYR A 382 -9.35 19.13 -2.66
CA TYR A 382 -10.30 18.23 -2.01
C TYR A 382 -9.96 18.05 -0.53
N THR A 383 -8.69 17.77 -0.23
CA THR A 383 -8.19 17.60 1.12
C THR A 383 -8.38 18.87 1.92
N PHE A 384 -8.04 20.05 1.35
CA PHE A 384 -8.28 21.35 1.99
C PHE A 384 -9.75 21.57 2.34
N ARG A 385 -10.66 21.36 1.36
CA ARG A 385 -12.12 21.50 1.57
C ARG A 385 -12.62 20.62 2.71
N VAL A 386 -12.25 19.31 2.69
CA VAL A 386 -12.73 18.34 3.68
C VAL A 386 -12.12 18.61 5.05
N SER A 387 -10.81 18.92 5.11
CA SER A 387 -10.12 19.23 6.37
C SER A 387 -10.65 20.48 7.02
N LEU A 388 -10.82 21.57 6.25
CA LEU A 388 -11.35 22.82 6.76
C LEU A 388 -12.78 22.65 7.28
N LYS A 389 -13.64 21.95 6.53
CA LYS A 389 -15.00 21.65 6.95
C LYS A 389 -15.00 20.83 8.25
N SER A 390 -14.21 19.77 8.32
CA SER A 390 -14.11 18.91 9.50
C SER A 390 -13.59 19.66 10.74
N ALA A 391 -12.58 20.52 10.57
CA ALA A 391 -12.03 21.31 11.66
C ALA A 391 -13.07 22.33 12.20
N LEU A 392 -13.81 23.01 11.31
CA LEU A 392 -14.89 23.90 11.70
C LEU A 392 -16.06 23.16 12.39
N GLU A 393 -16.45 21.98 11.88
CA GLU A 393 -17.46 21.13 12.52
C GLU A 393 -17.01 20.69 13.91
N THR A 394 -15.74 20.34 14.08
CA THR A 394 -15.16 19.97 15.39
C THR A 394 -15.25 21.14 16.36
N TYR A 395 -14.89 22.35 15.93
CA TYR A 395 -14.98 23.54 16.78
C TYR A 395 -16.42 23.83 17.23
N TYR A 396 -17.39 23.95 16.30
CA TYR A 396 -18.78 24.33 16.63
C TYR A 396 -19.54 23.23 17.37
N THR A 397 -19.26 21.96 17.04
CA THR A 397 -19.75 20.82 17.82
C THR A 397 -19.14 20.82 19.23
N GLY A 398 -17.86 21.17 19.35
CA GLY A 398 -17.18 21.34 20.63
C GLY A 398 -17.84 22.42 21.50
N VAL A 399 -18.15 23.60 20.94
CA VAL A 399 -18.85 24.65 21.63
C VAL A 399 -20.19 24.17 22.21
N THR A 400 -21.02 23.53 21.38
CA THR A 400 -22.33 23.02 21.82
C THR A 400 -22.21 21.87 22.81
N SER A 401 -21.25 20.97 22.60
CA SER A 401 -20.95 19.85 23.51
C SER A 401 -20.46 20.34 24.88
N ASN A 402 -19.56 21.34 24.93
CA ASN A 402 -19.03 21.90 26.17
C ASN A 402 -20.15 22.53 27.01
N ILE A 403 -21.08 23.24 26.36
CA ILE A 403 -22.25 23.81 27.03
C ILE A 403 -23.14 22.71 27.62
N ALA A 404 -23.38 21.65 26.88
CA ALA A 404 -24.19 20.52 27.33
C ALA A 404 -23.51 19.75 28.47
N GLU A 405 -22.20 19.55 28.40
CA GLU A 405 -21.41 18.83 29.37
C GLU A 405 -21.30 19.63 30.70
N GLN A 406 -21.11 20.94 30.61
CA GLN A 406 -21.13 21.82 31.79
C GLN A 406 -22.49 21.76 32.52
N LYS A 407 -23.60 21.85 31.76
CA LYS A 407 -24.94 21.69 32.32
C LYS A 407 -25.19 20.32 32.94
N ARG A 408 -24.62 19.26 32.38
CA ARG A 408 -24.68 17.91 32.95
C ARG A 408 -23.94 17.88 34.29
N PHE A 409 -22.70 18.32 34.29
CA PHE A 409 -21.82 18.33 35.45
C PHE A 409 -22.44 19.13 36.62
N ASP A 410 -22.93 20.34 36.33
CA ASP A 410 -23.60 21.20 37.32
C ASP A 410 -24.84 20.54 37.95
N ARG A 411 -25.65 19.86 37.10
CA ARG A 411 -26.84 19.14 37.55
C ARG A 411 -26.48 17.92 38.43
N GLU A 412 -25.48 17.15 38.05
CA GLU A 412 -25.03 16.01 38.82
C GLU A 412 -24.40 16.43 40.14
N THR A 413 -23.56 17.47 40.13
CA THR A 413 -22.95 18.04 41.32
C THR A 413 -24.01 18.53 42.29
N LEU A 414 -25.02 19.27 41.82
CA LEU A 414 -26.12 19.75 42.64
C LEU A 414 -26.94 18.59 43.23
N LYS A 415 -27.12 17.51 42.47
CA LYS A 415 -27.82 16.29 42.94
C LYS A 415 -27.02 15.59 44.03
N HIS A 416 -25.71 15.48 43.90
CA HIS A 416 -24.82 14.91 44.92
C HIS A 416 -24.86 15.72 46.21
N GLN A 417 -24.68 17.06 46.12
CA GLN A 417 -24.75 17.97 47.26
C GLN A 417 -26.08 17.86 48.00
N LYS A 418 -27.22 17.74 47.29
CA LYS A 418 -28.54 17.55 47.92
C LYS A 418 -28.71 16.22 48.65
N ILE A 419 -28.05 15.14 48.19
CA ILE A 419 -28.09 13.83 48.81
C ILE A 419 -27.22 13.83 50.09
N GLU A 420 -26.01 14.43 49.99
CA GLU A 420 -25.11 14.60 51.14
C GLU A 420 -25.71 15.46 52.23
N ALA A 421 -26.37 16.58 51.88
CA ALA A 421 -27.07 17.42 52.80
C ALA A 421 -28.24 16.71 53.53
N ARG A 422 -28.72 15.59 52.99
CA ARG A 422 -29.75 14.71 53.65
C ARG A 422 -29.13 13.58 54.47
N GLY A 423 -27.80 13.61 54.67
CA GLY A 423 -27.09 12.59 55.48
C GLY A 423 -27.01 11.19 54.84
N LYS A 424 -27.21 11.13 53.53
CA LYS A 424 -27.11 9.86 52.78
C LYS A 424 -25.78 9.82 52.02
N THR A 425 -25.05 8.71 52.14
CA THR A 425 -23.86 8.44 51.34
C THR A 425 -24.26 8.05 49.92
N THR A 426 -23.63 8.69 48.92
CA THR A 426 -23.81 8.33 47.50
C THR A 426 -22.74 7.32 47.10
N ASN A 427 -23.15 6.19 46.50
CA ASN A 427 -22.21 5.19 45.98
C ASN A 427 -21.59 5.53 44.64
N GLY A 428 -21.82 6.72 44.08
CA GLY A 428 -21.30 7.17 42.80
C GLY A 428 -20.50 8.47 42.91
N LYS A 429 -19.34 8.52 42.24
CA LYS A 429 -18.61 9.80 42.04
C LYS A 429 -19.23 10.55 40.84
N VAL A 430 -19.31 11.89 40.94
CA VAL A 430 -19.64 12.70 39.75
C VAL A 430 -18.56 12.45 38.71
N ALA A 431 -18.97 12.11 37.48
CA ALA A 431 -18.00 11.90 36.38
C ALA A 431 -17.25 13.20 36.11
N PRO A 432 -15.92 13.16 35.91
CA PRO A 432 -15.13 14.36 35.66
C PRO A 432 -15.62 15.12 34.42
N LEU A 433 -15.43 16.42 34.42
CA LEU A 433 -15.80 17.29 33.31
C LEU A 433 -14.90 17.00 32.10
N ALA A 434 -15.50 16.59 31.00
CA ALA A 434 -14.78 16.30 29.76
C ALA A 434 -15.12 17.34 28.70
N LEU A 435 -14.34 18.41 28.64
CA LEU A 435 -14.51 19.47 27.63
C LEU A 435 -13.63 19.23 26.41
N VAL A 436 -14.16 19.60 25.26
CA VAL A 436 -13.36 19.71 24.01
C VAL A 436 -12.52 20.99 24.14
N ASP A 437 -11.23 20.88 23.88
CA ASP A 437 -10.33 22.03 23.85
C ASP A 437 -10.59 22.85 22.57
N LEU A 438 -11.23 24.01 22.74
CA LEU A 438 -11.61 24.87 21.63
C LEU A 438 -10.41 25.63 21.05
N ASP A 439 -9.38 25.89 21.86
CA ASP A 439 -8.17 26.57 21.38
C ASP A 439 -7.41 25.64 20.43
N VAL A 440 -7.28 24.34 20.75
CA VAL A 440 -6.70 23.34 19.87
C VAL A 440 -7.52 23.18 18.59
N ALA A 441 -8.85 23.18 18.68
CA ALA A 441 -9.72 23.11 17.51
C ALA A 441 -9.57 24.34 16.59
N GLN A 442 -9.47 25.54 17.16
CA GLN A 442 -9.20 26.79 16.43
C GLN A 442 -7.82 26.77 15.77
N GLN A 443 -6.79 26.34 16.49
CA GLN A 443 -5.43 26.19 15.95
C GLN A 443 -5.39 25.20 14.77
N SER A 444 -6.21 24.16 14.79
CA SER A 444 -6.33 23.22 13.68
C SER A 444 -6.88 23.90 12.41
N VAL A 445 -7.84 24.79 12.54
CA VAL A 445 -8.35 25.61 11.41
C VAL A 445 -7.23 26.49 10.85
N LEU A 446 -6.53 27.22 11.71
CA LEU A 446 -5.42 28.09 11.31
C LEU A 446 -4.29 27.32 10.62
N HIS A 447 -3.93 26.17 11.16
CA HIS A 447 -2.89 25.31 10.56
C HIS A 447 -3.24 24.88 9.14
N ILE A 448 -4.51 24.51 8.88
CA ILE A 448 -4.98 24.11 7.54
C ILE A 448 -4.85 25.29 6.55
N LEU A 449 -5.22 26.49 6.96
CA LEU A 449 -5.13 27.70 6.13
C LEU A 449 -3.66 28.05 5.82
N THR A 450 -2.82 28.11 6.86
CA THR A 450 -1.40 28.42 6.75
C THR A 450 -0.66 27.41 5.87
N ASN A 451 -0.92 26.11 6.05
CA ASN A 451 -0.31 25.06 5.25
C ASN A 451 -0.67 25.19 3.75
N MET A 452 -1.94 25.47 3.44
CA MET A 452 -2.36 25.68 2.05
C MET A 452 -1.70 26.92 1.43
N ARG A 453 -1.62 28.01 2.19
CA ARG A 453 -0.94 29.24 1.75
C ARG A 453 0.54 29.00 1.47
N GLU A 454 1.26 28.32 2.34
CA GLU A 454 2.68 27.98 2.16
C GLU A 454 2.90 27.07 0.95
N GLN A 455 2.03 26.09 0.72
CA GLN A 455 2.07 25.25 -0.47
C GLN A 455 1.92 26.08 -1.75
N PHE A 456 1.01 27.06 -1.79
CA PHE A 456 0.85 27.93 -2.95
C PHE A 456 2.05 28.84 -3.17
N VAL A 457 2.64 29.41 -2.13
CA VAL A 457 3.86 30.22 -2.23
C VAL A 457 5.01 29.39 -2.81
N ALA A 458 5.23 28.18 -2.32
CA ALA A 458 6.25 27.27 -2.82
C ALA A 458 5.99 26.89 -4.29
N ARG A 459 4.72 26.65 -4.64
CA ARG A 459 4.31 26.26 -5.99
C ARG A 459 4.51 27.39 -7.02
N ILE A 460 4.16 28.63 -6.69
CA ILE A 460 4.43 29.79 -7.55
C ILE A 460 5.93 29.87 -7.90
N SER A 461 6.80 29.70 -6.92
CA SER A 461 8.25 29.71 -7.12
C SER A 461 8.76 28.56 -8.01
N SER A 462 8.06 27.43 -8.03
CA SER A 462 8.41 26.28 -8.86
C SER A 462 7.97 26.42 -10.31
N VAL A 463 6.83 27.10 -10.58
CA VAL A 463 6.28 27.26 -11.93
C VAL A 463 7.25 28.01 -12.89
N GLU A 464 8.03 28.95 -12.36
CA GLU A 464 9.03 29.71 -13.14
C GLU A 464 10.17 28.83 -13.68
N ARG A 465 10.38 27.64 -13.06
CA ARG A 465 11.46 26.69 -13.41
C ARG A 465 10.98 25.51 -14.24
N TYR A 466 9.72 25.49 -14.70
CA TYR A 466 9.15 24.34 -15.40
C TYR A 466 9.75 24.15 -16.80
N ASP A 467 10.25 22.94 -17.05
CA ASP A 467 10.50 22.46 -18.42
C ASP A 467 9.18 22.03 -19.07
N TYR A 468 8.58 22.94 -19.82
CA TYR A 468 7.31 22.68 -20.53
C TYR A 468 7.44 21.66 -21.63
N GLN A 469 8.62 21.42 -22.19
CA GLN A 469 8.86 20.36 -23.16
C GLN A 469 8.78 18.98 -22.50
N ALA A 470 9.44 18.82 -21.37
CA ALA A 470 9.37 17.60 -20.59
C ALA A 470 7.93 17.35 -20.06
N ARG A 471 7.29 18.39 -19.53
CA ARG A 471 5.88 18.29 -19.04
C ARG A 471 4.91 17.93 -20.15
N GLY A 472 5.04 18.53 -21.34
CA GLY A 472 4.21 18.21 -22.50
C GLY A 472 4.38 16.76 -22.96
N ARG A 473 5.61 16.25 -23.00
CA ARG A 473 5.88 14.83 -23.29
C ARG A 473 5.26 13.92 -22.25
N ASN A 474 5.41 14.24 -20.97
CA ASN A 474 4.83 13.46 -19.87
C ASN A 474 3.29 13.44 -19.93
N TYR A 475 2.67 14.57 -20.28
CA TYR A 475 1.21 14.63 -20.39
C TYR A 475 0.68 13.79 -21.58
N ILE A 476 1.35 13.87 -22.73
CA ILE A 476 1.01 13.03 -23.89
C ILE A 476 1.23 11.55 -23.54
N GLY A 477 2.32 11.22 -22.84
CA GLY A 477 2.57 9.89 -22.30
C GLY A 477 1.45 9.42 -21.37
N TRP A 478 1.03 10.26 -20.43
CA TRP A 478 -0.08 9.96 -19.53
C TRP A 478 -1.41 9.75 -20.28
N LEU A 479 -1.71 10.57 -21.30
CA LEU A 479 -2.89 10.36 -22.15
C LEU A 479 -2.81 9.02 -22.88
N ARG A 480 -1.64 8.65 -23.40
CA ARG A 480 -1.39 7.36 -24.06
C ARG A 480 -1.63 6.20 -23.10
N ASP A 481 -1.02 6.23 -21.92
CA ASP A 481 -1.12 5.15 -20.94
C ASP A 481 -2.55 5.00 -20.40
N THR A 482 -3.24 6.14 -20.21
CA THR A 482 -4.67 6.16 -19.83
C THR A 482 -5.55 5.59 -20.94
N ALA A 483 -5.27 5.91 -22.20
CA ALA A 483 -6.03 5.35 -23.33
C ALA A 483 -5.77 3.86 -23.52
N LEU A 484 -4.54 3.39 -23.30
CA LEU A 484 -4.21 1.95 -23.27
C LEU A 484 -4.95 1.24 -22.12
N GLY A 485 -4.97 1.85 -20.93
CA GLY A 485 -5.70 1.34 -19.79
C GLY A 485 -7.21 1.21 -20.02
N GLU A 486 -7.81 2.13 -20.79
CA GLU A 486 -9.22 2.05 -21.22
C GLU A 486 -9.47 0.83 -22.15
N ILE A 487 -8.56 0.57 -23.09
CA ILE A 487 -8.71 -0.47 -24.10
C ILE A 487 -8.34 -1.85 -23.54
N HIS A 488 -7.32 -1.94 -22.69
CA HIS A 488 -6.78 -3.21 -22.20
C HIS A 488 -7.81 -3.99 -21.38
N LYS A 489 -8.25 -5.13 -21.93
CA LYS A 489 -9.22 -6.01 -21.28
C LYS A 489 -8.56 -7.30 -20.83
N VAL A 490 -8.52 -7.53 -19.52
CA VAL A 490 -8.10 -8.81 -18.96
C VAL A 490 -9.17 -9.87 -19.26
N THR A 491 -8.82 -10.84 -20.08
CA THR A 491 -9.70 -11.99 -20.39
C THR A 491 -9.64 -13.01 -19.27
N ARG A 492 -10.61 -13.94 -19.23
CA ARG A 492 -10.61 -15.04 -18.26
C ARG A 492 -9.38 -15.96 -18.43
N SER A 493 -8.88 -16.11 -19.64
CA SER A 493 -7.65 -16.90 -19.90
C SER A 493 -6.44 -16.20 -19.29
N MET A 494 -6.25 -14.90 -19.57
CA MET A 494 -5.15 -14.12 -19.01
C MET A 494 -5.19 -14.12 -17.47
N ALA A 495 -6.37 -13.86 -16.87
CA ALA A 495 -6.53 -13.91 -15.43
C ALA A 495 -6.20 -15.29 -14.84
N LYS A 496 -6.58 -16.38 -15.54
CA LYS A 496 -6.24 -17.73 -15.11
C LYS A 496 -4.73 -17.99 -15.16
N ASP A 497 -4.06 -17.59 -16.24
CA ASP A 497 -2.61 -17.80 -16.39
C ASP A 497 -1.83 -16.97 -15.35
N THR A 498 -2.26 -15.73 -15.07
CA THR A 498 -1.68 -14.92 -14.00
C THR A 498 -1.92 -15.55 -12.63
N ALA A 499 -3.16 -16.01 -12.35
CA ALA A 499 -3.48 -16.65 -11.07
C ALA A 499 -2.65 -17.92 -10.84
N ILE A 500 -2.43 -18.75 -11.86
CA ILE A 500 -1.58 -19.95 -11.78
C ILE A 500 -0.14 -19.54 -11.45
N ARG A 501 0.42 -18.55 -12.14
CA ARG A 501 1.78 -18.04 -11.86
C ARG A 501 1.93 -17.50 -10.44
N ILE A 502 0.95 -16.76 -9.95
CA ILE A 502 0.98 -16.28 -8.56
C ILE A 502 0.90 -17.46 -7.57
N MET A 503 0.07 -18.47 -7.86
CA MET A 503 0.05 -19.70 -7.04
C MET A 503 1.41 -20.42 -7.03
N GLU A 504 2.13 -20.47 -8.14
CA GLU A 504 3.48 -21.02 -8.23
C GLU A 504 4.48 -20.18 -7.45
N GLN A 505 4.44 -18.85 -7.57
CA GLN A 505 5.29 -17.92 -6.80
C GLN A 505 5.13 -18.07 -5.29
N VAL A 506 3.90 -18.29 -4.81
CA VAL A 506 3.68 -18.52 -3.37
C VAL A 506 3.98 -19.98 -2.97
N GLY A 507 4.54 -20.80 -3.86
CA GLY A 507 4.99 -22.16 -3.56
C GLY A 507 3.86 -23.20 -3.49
N ILE A 508 2.77 -23.02 -4.22
CA ILE A 508 1.73 -24.04 -4.37
C ILE A 508 2.17 -25.02 -5.47
N SER A 509 2.56 -26.22 -5.08
CA SER A 509 2.87 -27.31 -6.01
C SER A 509 1.66 -27.68 -6.86
N GLU A 510 1.85 -28.13 -8.11
CA GLU A 510 0.77 -28.52 -9.03
C GLU A 510 -0.32 -27.42 -9.18
N ALA A 511 0.04 -26.14 -9.26
CA ALA A 511 -0.87 -24.99 -9.23
C ALA A 511 -2.02 -25.12 -10.24
N ARG A 512 -1.78 -25.64 -11.45
CA ARG A 512 -2.81 -25.85 -12.48
C ARG A 512 -3.90 -26.85 -12.07
N LYS A 513 -3.54 -27.91 -11.34
CA LYS A 513 -4.49 -28.89 -10.80
C LYS A 513 -5.24 -28.30 -9.63
N ARG A 514 -4.51 -27.70 -8.70
CA ARG A 514 -5.04 -27.10 -7.47
C ARG A 514 -5.89 -25.84 -7.71
N PHE A 515 -5.71 -25.15 -8.82
CA PHE A 515 -6.55 -24.04 -9.26
C PHE A 515 -8.05 -24.40 -9.28
N ARG A 516 -8.38 -25.69 -9.53
CA ARG A 516 -9.77 -26.17 -9.61
C ARG A 516 -10.32 -26.67 -8.28
N GLN A 517 -9.51 -26.73 -7.24
CA GLN A 517 -9.86 -27.22 -5.91
C GLN A 517 -10.58 -26.15 -5.08
N TYR A 518 -11.27 -26.61 -4.03
CA TYR A 518 -11.93 -25.76 -3.05
C TYR A 518 -11.00 -25.52 -1.85
N PRO A 519 -11.23 -24.44 -1.05
CA PRO A 519 -10.37 -24.13 0.09
C PRO A 519 -10.21 -25.26 1.12
N PHE A 520 -11.23 -26.06 1.36
CA PHE A 520 -11.19 -27.17 2.33
C PHE A 520 -10.27 -28.32 1.91
N GLU A 521 -9.92 -28.41 0.62
CA GLU A 521 -9.00 -29.45 0.11
C GLU A 521 -7.50 -29.10 0.33
N PHE A 522 -7.20 -27.95 0.96
CA PHE A 522 -5.85 -27.46 1.23
C PHE A 522 -5.51 -27.54 2.73
N SER A 523 -4.22 -27.80 3.04
CA SER A 523 -3.73 -27.67 4.42
C SER A 523 -3.75 -26.22 4.91
N GLY A 524 -3.60 -25.99 6.22
CA GLY A 524 -3.56 -24.66 6.82
C GLY A 524 -2.52 -23.72 6.16
N GLY A 525 -1.29 -24.17 6.05
CA GLY A 525 -0.21 -23.39 5.41
C GLY A 525 -0.44 -23.15 3.91
N MET A 526 -1.06 -24.09 3.19
CA MET A 526 -1.44 -23.87 1.80
C MET A 526 -2.57 -22.85 1.67
N ARG A 527 -3.55 -22.84 2.57
CA ARG A 527 -4.61 -21.82 2.60
C ARG A 527 -4.02 -20.44 2.85
N GLN A 528 -3.07 -20.32 3.76
CA GLN A 528 -2.37 -19.07 4.03
C GLN A 528 -1.62 -18.56 2.78
N ARG A 529 -0.90 -19.45 2.07
CA ARG A 529 -0.26 -19.11 0.79
C ARG A 529 -1.26 -18.65 -0.26
N ILE A 530 -2.46 -19.24 -0.31
CA ILE A 530 -3.53 -18.82 -1.21
C ILE A 530 -4.08 -17.43 -0.84
N VAL A 531 -4.27 -17.12 0.45
CA VAL A 531 -4.69 -15.78 0.88
C VAL A 531 -3.63 -14.74 0.50
N ILE A 532 -2.34 -15.05 0.69
CA ILE A 532 -1.23 -14.21 0.21
C ILE A 532 -1.30 -14.07 -1.32
N ALA A 533 -1.55 -15.15 -2.05
CA ALA A 533 -1.70 -15.10 -3.50
C ALA A 533 -2.85 -14.17 -3.93
N ILE A 534 -3.99 -14.21 -3.24
CA ILE A 534 -5.13 -13.31 -3.51
C ILE A 534 -4.74 -11.85 -3.25
N ALA A 535 -4.08 -11.56 -2.14
CA ALA A 535 -3.61 -10.23 -1.82
C ALA A 535 -2.64 -9.67 -2.89
N LEU A 536 -1.83 -10.54 -3.49
CA LEU A 536 -0.85 -10.18 -4.52
C LEU A 536 -1.42 -10.10 -5.95
N THR A 537 -2.65 -10.54 -6.19
CA THR A 537 -3.24 -10.54 -7.55
C THR A 537 -3.36 -9.16 -8.15
N ALA A 538 -3.41 -8.16 -7.33
CA ALA A 538 -3.57 -6.77 -7.72
C ALA A 538 -2.24 -6.01 -7.83
N ASP A 539 -1.11 -6.63 -7.50
CA ASP A 539 0.22 -6.03 -7.46
C ASP A 539 0.28 -4.77 -6.58
N PRO A 540 -0.01 -4.91 -5.27
CA PRO A 540 -0.09 -3.77 -4.36
C PRO A 540 1.28 -3.15 -4.07
N ASP A 541 1.30 -1.86 -3.66
CA ASP A 541 2.50 -1.18 -3.17
C ASP A 541 2.80 -1.51 -1.70
N ILE A 542 1.73 -1.74 -0.92
CA ILE A 542 1.81 -2.07 0.52
C ILE A 542 1.06 -3.37 0.80
N LEU A 543 1.71 -4.28 1.51
CA LEU A 543 1.10 -5.50 2.04
C LEU A 543 1.03 -5.41 3.56
N ILE A 544 -0.18 -5.43 4.11
CA ILE A 544 -0.41 -5.51 5.55
C ILE A 544 -0.65 -6.98 5.90
N CYS A 545 0.16 -7.52 6.79
CA CYS A 545 0.05 -8.89 7.32
C CYS A 545 -0.40 -8.82 8.78
N ASP A 546 -1.68 -9.09 9.04
CA ASP A 546 -2.23 -9.10 10.40
C ASP A 546 -2.17 -10.51 10.98
N GLU A 547 -1.16 -10.78 11.79
CA GLU A 547 -0.84 -12.08 12.39
C GLU A 547 -0.85 -13.27 11.39
N PRO A 548 -0.11 -13.20 10.27
CA PRO A 548 -0.25 -14.14 9.16
C PRO A 548 0.23 -15.56 9.48
N THR A 549 0.85 -15.77 10.63
CA THR A 549 1.43 -17.05 11.08
C THR A 549 0.71 -17.67 12.26
N THR A 550 -0.34 -17.02 12.77
CA THR A 550 -1.15 -17.54 13.87
C THR A 550 -1.80 -18.87 13.49
N ALA A 551 -1.78 -19.84 14.41
CA ALA A 551 -2.27 -21.21 14.22
C ALA A 551 -1.52 -22.05 13.15
N LEU A 552 -0.30 -21.70 12.79
CA LEU A 552 0.60 -22.50 11.94
C LEU A 552 1.69 -23.13 12.80
N ASP A 553 2.14 -24.33 12.39
CA ASP A 553 3.34 -24.92 13.00
C ASP A 553 4.60 -24.13 12.68
N VAL A 554 5.63 -24.27 13.52
CA VAL A 554 6.88 -23.48 13.46
C VAL A 554 7.57 -23.60 12.08
N THR A 555 7.51 -24.77 11.46
CA THR A 555 8.13 -25.00 10.15
C THR A 555 7.41 -24.26 9.04
N ILE A 556 6.08 -24.30 9.03
CA ILE A 556 5.25 -23.57 8.07
C ILE A 556 5.34 -22.06 8.32
N GLN A 557 5.41 -21.65 9.60
CA GLN A 557 5.62 -20.26 9.97
C GLN A 557 6.90 -19.69 9.35
N ALA A 558 8.03 -20.39 9.50
CA ALA A 558 9.31 -19.99 8.89
C ALA A 558 9.20 -19.88 7.35
N GLN A 559 8.54 -20.83 6.70
CA GLN A 559 8.32 -20.82 5.26
C GLN A 559 7.44 -19.64 4.79
N ILE A 560 6.44 -19.22 5.56
CA ILE A 560 5.58 -18.07 5.23
C ILE A 560 6.38 -16.76 5.38
N LEU A 561 7.22 -16.65 6.41
CA LEU A 561 8.09 -15.48 6.61
C LEU A 561 9.10 -15.35 5.48
N GLU A 562 9.76 -16.44 5.10
CA GLU A 562 10.68 -16.47 3.96
C GLU A 562 9.96 -16.10 2.66
N LEU A 563 8.75 -16.63 2.44
CA LEU A 563 7.92 -16.28 1.28
C LEU A 563 7.65 -14.77 1.22
N ILE A 564 7.19 -14.15 2.32
CA ILE A 564 6.90 -12.71 2.38
C ILE A 564 8.18 -11.89 2.11
N ASN A 565 9.33 -12.29 2.67
CA ASN A 565 10.61 -11.63 2.42
C ASN A 565 11.06 -11.73 0.95
N ASN A 566 10.87 -12.88 0.31
CA ASN A 566 11.18 -13.08 -1.10
C ASN A 566 10.28 -12.21 -1.99
N LEU A 567 8.98 -12.20 -1.72
CA LEU A 567 8.00 -11.37 -2.42
C LEU A 567 8.28 -9.87 -2.24
N LYS A 568 8.66 -9.43 -1.03
CA LYS A 568 9.10 -8.04 -0.76
C LYS A 568 10.24 -7.65 -1.69
N ARG A 569 11.28 -8.49 -1.79
CA ARG A 569 12.46 -8.22 -2.64
C ARG A 569 12.13 -8.25 -4.13
N GLU A 570 11.39 -9.27 -4.59
CA GLU A 570 11.06 -9.45 -6.01
C GLU A 570 10.14 -8.36 -6.54
N ARG A 571 9.19 -7.86 -5.73
CA ARG A 571 8.16 -6.90 -6.14
C ARG A 571 8.36 -5.49 -5.58
N ASN A 572 9.46 -5.27 -4.82
CA ASN A 572 9.71 -4.00 -4.12
C ASN A 572 8.53 -3.54 -3.25
N LEU A 573 7.90 -4.50 -2.55
CA LEU A 573 6.76 -4.26 -1.66
C LEU A 573 7.20 -3.59 -0.37
N SER A 574 6.38 -2.68 0.15
CA SER A 574 6.48 -2.24 1.55
C SER A 574 5.54 -3.10 2.40
N VAL A 575 6.00 -3.53 3.57
CA VAL A 575 5.25 -4.48 4.41
C VAL A 575 5.00 -3.90 5.79
N ILE A 576 3.74 -3.93 6.26
CA ILE A 576 3.40 -3.76 7.68
C ILE A 576 3.12 -5.16 8.22
N PHE A 577 3.96 -5.61 9.13
CA PHE A 577 3.85 -6.94 9.73
C PHE A 577 3.40 -6.85 11.19
N ILE A 578 2.19 -7.31 11.48
CA ILE A 578 1.61 -7.27 12.81
C ILE A 578 1.72 -8.65 13.45
N THR A 579 2.27 -8.70 14.66
CA THR A 579 2.38 -9.93 15.46
C THR A 579 2.43 -9.61 16.94
N HIS A 580 2.19 -10.63 17.77
CA HIS A 580 2.45 -10.57 19.20
C HIS A 580 3.79 -11.23 19.59
N ASP A 581 4.48 -11.87 18.64
CA ASP A 581 5.74 -12.57 18.86
C ASP A 581 6.93 -11.76 18.32
N LEU A 582 7.72 -11.19 19.22
CA LEU A 582 8.90 -10.42 18.88
C LEU A 582 9.98 -11.28 18.22
N GLY A 583 10.07 -12.58 18.55
CA GLY A 583 11.02 -13.50 17.94
C GLY A 583 10.79 -13.74 16.44
N VAL A 584 9.53 -13.67 16.01
CA VAL A 584 9.16 -13.84 14.60
C VAL A 584 9.71 -12.72 13.71
N VAL A 585 9.74 -11.49 14.22
CA VAL A 585 10.12 -10.31 13.42
C VAL A 585 11.63 -10.07 13.37
N ALA A 586 12.41 -10.74 14.21
CA ALA A 586 13.86 -10.55 14.30
C ALA A 586 14.58 -10.70 12.94
N ASN A 587 14.08 -11.59 12.07
CA ASN A 587 14.70 -11.91 10.79
C ASN A 587 14.05 -11.21 9.57
N MET A 588 13.02 -10.38 9.80
CA MET A 588 12.32 -9.78 8.67
C MET A 588 12.04 -8.28 8.79
N ALA A 589 12.03 -7.74 10.01
CA ALA A 589 11.75 -6.33 10.22
C ALA A 589 12.98 -5.47 9.96
N ASP A 590 12.79 -4.37 9.25
CA ASP A 590 13.78 -3.29 9.13
C ASP A 590 13.65 -2.34 10.34
N ARG A 591 12.39 -2.03 10.72
CA ARG A 591 12.06 -1.25 11.92
C ARG A 591 10.91 -1.89 12.69
N ILE A 592 10.87 -1.57 13.99
CA ILE A 592 9.90 -2.14 14.91
C ILE A 592 9.20 -1.02 15.68
N ALA A 593 7.87 -1.11 15.79
CA ALA A 593 7.04 -0.31 16.67
C ALA A 593 6.44 -1.24 17.75
N VAL A 594 6.84 -1.06 18.99
CA VAL A 594 6.29 -1.81 20.12
C VAL A 594 5.06 -1.08 20.65
N MET A 595 3.90 -1.73 20.61
CA MET A 595 2.63 -1.15 21.03
C MET A 595 2.13 -1.76 22.33
N TYR A 596 1.72 -0.91 23.27
CA TYR A 596 1.05 -1.29 24.51
C TYR A 596 -0.14 -0.37 24.81
N ALA A 597 -1.29 -0.96 25.13
CA ALA A 597 -2.51 -0.24 25.54
C ALA A 597 -2.85 0.96 24.62
N GLY A 598 -2.75 0.76 23.31
CA GLY A 598 -3.08 1.77 22.29
C GLY A 598 -1.98 2.79 21.98
N LYS A 599 -0.80 2.71 22.58
CA LYS A 599 0.32 3.62 22.31
C LYS A 599 1.54 2.87 21.76
N ILE A 600 2.34 3.56 20.97
CA ILE A 600 3.70 3.12 20.66
C ILE A 600 4.57 3.51 21.86
N VAL A 601 5.18 2.52 22.51
CA VAL A 601 6.01 2.70 23.69
C VAL A 601 7.50 2.67 23.36
N GLU A 602 7.88 2.00 22.27
CA GLU A 602 9.25 2.02 21.75
C GLU A 602 9.24 1.88 20.23
N TYR A 603 10.12 2.58 19.54
CA TYR A 603 10.19 2.65 18.10
C TYR A 603 11.63 2.83 17.64
N GLY A 604 12.09 1.97 16.74
CA GLY A 604 13.46 2.04 16.24
C GLY A 604 13.74 1.05 15.13
N THR A 605 15.00 0.96 14.71
CA THR A 605 15.44 -0.13 13.84
C THR A 605 15.33 -1.47 14.58
N ALA A 606 15.32 -2.57 13.84
CA ALA A 606 15.35 -3.89 14.47
C ALA A 606 16.57 -4.03 15.40
N GLU A 607 17.72 -3.47 15.01
CA GLU A 607 18.95 -3.45 15.82
C GLU A 607 18.73 -2.68 17.13
N ASP A 608 18.11 -1.48 17.08
CA ASP A 608 17.82 -0.67 18.26
C ASP A 608 16.96 -1.45 19.26
N VAL A 609 15.85 -1.99 18.81
CA VAL A 609 14.86 -2.64 19.69
C VAL A 609 15.32 -3.98 20.23
N PHE A 610 16.12 -4.76 19.47
CA PHE A 610 16.62 -6.07 19.92
C PHE A 610 17.88 -5.98 20.76
N TYR A 611 18.81 -5.08 20.43
CA TYR A 611 20.13 -5.03 21.10
C TYR A 611 20.27 -3.87 22.09
N HIS A 612 19.44 -2.83 21.95
CA HIS A 612 19.46 -1.64 22.82
C HIS A 612 18.08 -1.28 23.36
N PRO A 613 17.22 -2.25 23.75
CA PRO A 613 15.87 -1.97 24.20
C PRO A 613 15.87 -1.04 25.40
N ALA A 614 15.02 -0.02 25.37
CA ALA A 614 15.00 1.02 26.39
C ALA A 614 13.73 1.01 27.26
N HIS A 615 12.61 0.49 26.73
CA HIS A 615 11.35 0.48 27.46
C HIS A 615 11.19 -0.81 28.29
N PRO A 616 10.76 -0.74 29.56
CA PRO A 616 10.58 -1.91 30.43
C PRO A 616 9.63 -2.97 29.86
N TYR A 617 8.63 -2.56 29.09
CA TYR A 617 7.74 -3.50 28.40
C TYR A 617 8.47 -4.30 27.31
N THR A 618 9.36 -3.69 26.56
CA THR A 618 10.22 -4.37 25.57
C THR A 618 11.17 -5.35 26.26
N TRP A 619 11.72 -4.98 27.42
CA TRP A 619 12.52 -5.90 28.22
C TRP A 619 11.71 -7.15 28.63
N ALA A 620 10.47 -6.93 29.09
CA ALA A 620 9.59 -8.02 29.48
C ALA A 620 9.19 -8.92 28.29
N LEU A 621 8.94 -8.34 27.12
CA LEU A 621 8.71 -9.09 25.88
C LEU A 621 9.95 -9.94 25.49
N LEU A 622 11.13 -9.35 25.51
CA LEU A 622 12.38 -10.06 25.23
C LEU A 622 12.63 -11.16 26.28
N ALA A 623 12.32 -10.92 27.55
CA ALA A 623 12.46 -11.91 28.61
C ALA A 623 11.45 -13.08 28.48
N SER A 624 10.36 -12.91 27.79
CA SER A 624 9.35 -13.94 27.59
C SER A 624 9.56 -14.86 26.37
N ILE A 625 10.52 -14.55 25.48
CA ILE A 625 10.84 -15.39 24.32
C ILE A 625 11.38 -16.75 24.80
N PRO A 626 10.84 -17.91 24.35
CA PRO A 626 11.38 -19.21 24.71
C PRO A 626 12.80 -19.42 24.19
N ASP A 627 13.73 -19.83 25.05
CA ASP A 627 15.09 -20.21 24.65
C ASP A 627 15.26 -21.73 24.81
N LEU A 628 15.50 -22.41 23.68
CA LEU A 628 15.69 -23.87 23.64
C LEU A 628 16.93 -24.37 24.41
N ASN A 629 17.89 -23.48 24.69
CA ASN A 629 19.16 -23.81 25.35
C ASN A 629 19.14 -23.52 26.86
N SER A 630 18.09 -22.91 27.38
CA SER A 630 17.93 -22.63 28.82
C SER A 630 17.31 -23.81 29.57
N LYS A 631 18.07 -24.91 29.75
CA LYS A 631 17.64 -25.99 30.64
C LYS A 631 17.60 -25.47 32.09
N GLY A 632 16.36 -25.18 32.58
CA GLY A 632 16.10 -24.86 33.98
C GLY A 632 15.83 -23.39 34.31
N SER A 633 15.83 -22.44 33.36
CA SER A 633 15.36 -21.08 33.62
C SER A 633 13.84 -21.00 33.48
N THR A 634 13.16 -20.51 34.50
CA THR A 634 11.73 -20.19 34.46
C THR A 634 11.51 -18.99 33.50
N LEU A 635 10.59 -19.13 32.53
CA LEU A 635 10.14 -18.02 31.72
C LEU A 635 9.55 -16.93 32.62
N GLU A 636 10.04 -15.70 32.56
CA GLU A 636 9.41 -14.60 33.25
C GLU A 636 8.16 -14.16 32.48
N ALA A 637 7.01 -14.43 33.06
CA ALA A 637 5.73 -13.90 32.53
C ALA A 637 5.57 -12.45 32.95
N ILE A 638 5.00 -11.63 32.05
CA ILE A 638 4.65 -10.25 32.39
C ILE A 638 3.53 -10.27 33.44
N PRO A 639 3.73 -9.69 34.64
CA PRO A 639 2.76 -9.80 35.72
C PRO A 639 1.49 -9.01 35.42
N GLY A 640 0.34 -9.46 35.97
CA GLY A 640 -0.94 -8.76 35.89
C GLY A 640 -1.61 -8.85 34.52
N THR A 641 -2.66 -8.05 34.33
CA THR A 641 -3.45 -7.94 33.09
C THR A 641 -3.33 -6.52 32.50
N PRO A 642 -3.44 -6.38 31.17
CA PRO A 642 -3.51 -5.05 30.56
C PRO A 642 -4.65 -4.21 31.14
N PRO A 643 -4.48 -2.86 31.20
CA PRO A 643 -5.50 -1.98 31.75
C PRO A 643 -6.79 -1.98 30.92
N ASN A 644 -7.92 -1.73 31.61
CA ASN A 644 -9.18 -1.55 30.89
C ASN A 644 -9.23 -0.18 30.22
N MET A 645 -9.19 -0.17 28.89
CA MET A 645 -9.13 1.05 28.07
C MET A 645 -10.47 1.78 27.92
N ILE A 646 -11.53 1.33 28.61
CA ILE A 646 -12.74 2.15 28.84
C ILE A 646 -12.41 3.27 29.85
N TYR A 647 -11.51 2.97 30.80
CA TYR A 647 -11.00 3.90 31.82
C TYR A 647 -9.46 3.93 31.71
N PRO A 648 -8.90 4.59 30.70
CA PRO A 648 -7.46 4.58 30.50
C PRO A 648 -6.76 5.22 31.69
N PRO A 649 -5.60 4.69 32.10
CA PRO A 649 -4.79 5.33 33.16
C PRO A 649 -4.39 6.75 32.78
N VAL A 650 -4.27 7.64 33.77
CA VAL A 650 -3.82 9.02 33.58
C VAL A 650 -2.34 9.06 33.19
N GLY A 651 -1.53 8.22 33.85
CA GLY A 651 -0.11 8.07 33.58
C GLY A 651 0.21 6.99 32.55
N ASP A 652 1.41 6.42 32.66
CA ASP A 652 1.83 5.30 31.81
C ASP A 652 0.93 4.08 31.99
N ALA A 653 0.41 3.57 30.88
CA ALA A 653 -0.46 2.41 30.90
C ALA A 653 0.25 1.12 31.40
N PHE A 654 1.57 1.05 31.29
CA PHE A 654 2.36 -0.07 31.77
C PHE A 654 2.77 0.05 33.24
N ALA A 655 2.63 1.23 33.88
CA ALA A 655 3.09 1.49 35.26
C ALA A 655 2.71 0.40 36.28
N ALA A 656 1.45 -0.04 36.27
CA ALA A 656 0.96 -1.07 37.20
C ALA A 656 1.62 -2.47 37.03
N ARG A 657 2.23 -2.72 35.89
CA ARG A 657 2.90 -3.98 35.53
C ARG A 657 4.43 -3.81 35.47
N ASN A 658 4.90 -2.58 35.55
CA ASN A 658 6.32 -2.22 35.47
C ASN A 658 6.99 -2.35 36.84
N LYS A 659 7.91 -3.28 36.99
CA LYS A 659 8.70 -3.46 38.23
C LYS A 659 9.58 -2.24 38.56
N TYR A 660 9.82 -1.38 37.58
CA TYR A 660 10.71 -0.21 37.65
C TYR A 660 9.92 1.11 37.63
N ALA A 661 8.57 1.05 37.79
CA ALA A 661 7.72 2.22 37.74
C ALA A 661 8.12 3.26 38.81
N LEU A 662 8.23 4.50 38.38
CA LEU A 662 8.40 5.65 39.25
C LEU A 662 7.01 6.20 39.62
N GLN A 663 6.94 7.03 40.69
CA GLN A 663 5.65 7.63 41.07
C GLN A 663 5.05 8.46 39.92
N ILE A 664 5.86 9.16 39.16
CA ILE A 664 5.43 9.96 38.01
C ILE A 664 4.77 9.12 36.91
N ASP A 665 5.13 7.84 36.76
CA ASP A 665 4.48 6.93 35.81
C ASP A 665 2.99 6.75 36.09
N PHE A 666 2.54 6.89 37.32
CA PHE A 666 1.12 6.82 37.70
C PHE A 666 0.39 8.14 37.55
N GLU A 667 1.10 9.26 37.47
CA GLU A 667 0.54 10.61 37.46
C GLU A 667 0.55 11.27 36.08
N GLN A 668 1.59 10.97 35.27
CA GLN A 668 1.80 11.60 33.97
C GLN A 668 2.26 10.58 32.92
N GLN A 669 1.75 10.74 31.70
CA GLN A 669 2.18 9.97 30.55
C GLN A 669 3.62 10.35 30.17
N PRO A 670 4.55 9.38 30.03
CA PRO A 670 5.88 9.69 29.53
C PRO A 670 5.85 10.19 28.08
N PRO A 671 6.61 11.25 27.75
CA PRO A 671 6.81 11.65 26.37
C PRO A 671 7.69 10.63 25.65
N MET A 672 7.72 10.69 24.31
CA MET A 672 8.63 9.90 23.50
C MET A 672 10.04 10.55 23.57
N PHE A 673 10.96 9.94 24.30
CA PHE A 673 12.34 10.38 24.35
C PHE A 673 13.13 9.86 23.17
N GLN A 674 13.92 10.72 22.54
CA GLN A 674 14.86 10.33 21.49
C GLN A 674 16.16 9.81 22.12
N ILE A 675 16.53 8.59 21.75
CA ILE A 675 17.76 7.92 22.22
C ILE A 675 18.87 8.04 21.17
N SER A 676 18.51 7.83 19.92
CA SER A 676 19.35 8.04 18.74
C SER A 676 18.54 8.64 17.59
N ASP A 677 19.15 8.86 16.42
CA ASP A 677 18.46 9.36 15.23
C ASP A 677 17.32 8.44 14.77
N THR A 678 17.39 7.15 15.12
CA THR A 678 16.42 6.12 14.71
C THR A 678 15.62 5.52 15.86
N HIS A 679 16.03 5.77 17.12
CA HIS A 679 15.51 5.09 18.30
C HIS A 679 14.80 6.03 19.27
N TYR A 680 13.58 5.69 19.65
CA TYR A 680 12.70 6.46 20.53
C TYR A 680 12.00 5.54 21.54
N ALA A 681 11.85 5.97 22.80
CA ALA A 681 11.09 5.23 23.80
C ALA A 681 10.31 6.15 24.75
N ALA A 682 9.11 5.75 25.11
CA ALA A 682 8.20 6.49 26.00
C ALA A 682 8.30 5.95 27.44
N THR A 683 9.35 6.30 28.15
CA THR A 683 9.56 5.90 29.54
C THR A 683 10.23 7.01 30.35
N TRP A 684 9.73 7.29 31.56
CA TRP A 684 10.35 8.25 32.46
C TRP A 684 11.76 7.83 32.94
N LEU A 685 12.16 6.57 32.77
CA LEU A 685 13.52 6.10 33.08
C LEU A 685 14.60 6.77 32.22
N LEU A 686 14.23 7.36 31.09
CA LEU A 686 15.13 8.12 30.20
C LEU A 686 15.23 9.61 30.57
N HIS A 687 14.44 10.08 31.54
CA HIS A 687 14.52 11.46 31.96
C HIS A 687 15.86 11.73 32.69
N PRO A 688 16.54 12.86 32.47
CA PRO A 688 17.84 13.17 33.08
C PRO A 688 17.89 13.07 34.61
N ASN A 689 16.78 13.28 35.29
CA ASN A 689 16.67 13.21 36.75
C ASN A 689 16.17 11.83 37.25
N ALA A 690 15.95 10.85 36.35
CA ALA A 690 15.53 9.53 36.75
C ALA A 690 16.65 8.75 37.42
N PRO A 691 16.35 7.83 38.37
CA PRO A 691 17.34 6.92 38.90
C PRO A 691 17.83 6.01 37.78
N HIS A 692 19.13 5.71 37.79
CA HIS A 692 19.69 4.73 36.85
C HIS A 692 19.14 3.34 37.15
N VAL A 693 18.42 2.77 36.20
CA VAL A 693 17.89 1.41 36.28
C VAL A 693 18.60 0.54 35.25
N GLU A 694 19.24 -0.54 35.72
CA GLU A 694 19.86 -1.48 34.81
C GLU A 694 18.83 -2.43 34.19
N MET A 695 19.06 -2.73 32.93
CA MET A 695 18.30 -3.77 32.20
C MET A 695 18.43 -5.13 32.93
N PRO A 696 17.35 -5.93 33.01
CA PRO A 696 17.36 -7.25 33.64
C PRO A 696 18.45 -8.17 33.08
N GLU A 697 19.12 -8.93 33.95
CA GLU A 697 20.25 -9.80 33.55
C GLU A 697 19.85 -10.82 32.49
N ILE A 698 18.64 -11.36 32.58
CA ILE A 698 18.10 -12.30 31.58
C ILE A 698 18.02 -11.67 30.17
N VAL A 699 17.75 -10.37 30.08
CA VAL A 699 17.70 -9.65 28.81
C VAL A 699 19.10 -9.40 28.29
N LYS A 700 20.04 -8.99 29.17
CA LYS A 700 21.48 -8.83 28.83
C LYS A 700 22.08 -10.12 28.30
N GLU A 701 21.83 -11.25 28.98
CA GLU A 701 22.29 -12.56 28.52
C GLU A 701 21.72 -12.93 27.14
N ARG A 702 20.44 -12.66 26.89
CA ARG A 702 19.83 -12.94 25.59
C ARG A 702 20.41 -12.10 24.48
N ILE A 703 20.59 -10.82 24.70
CA ILE A 703 21.23 -9.91 23.77
C ILE A 703 22.65 -10.41 23.45
N ALA A 704 23.45 -10.77 24.47
CA ALA A 704 24.81 -11.29 24.30
C ALA A 704 24.84 -12.59 23.48
N ARG A 705 23.82 -13.44 23.60
CA ARG A 705 23.69 -14.67 22.78
C ARG A 705 23.34 -14.37 21.35
N MET A 706 22.33 -13.49 21.13
CA MET A 706 21.91 -13.07 19.78
C MET A 706 23.08 -12.43 19.01
N SER A 707 23.90 -11.61 19.68
CA SER A 707 25.09 -10.98 19.08
C SER A 707 26.15 -12.00 18.63
N LYS A 708 26.31 -13.12 19.36
CA LYS A 708 27.26 -14.20 19.00
C LYS A 708 26.79 -15.00 17.78
N VAL A 709 25.49 -15.27 17.67
CA VAL A 709 24.93 -16.01 16.53
C VAL A 709 24.93 -15.16 15.24
N GLY A 710 24.78 -13.84 15.35
CA GLY A 710 24.88 -12.91 14.22
C GLY A 710 26.31 -12.73 13.67
N GLY A 711 27.34 -12.94 14.51
CA GLY A 711 28.73 -12.84 14.11
C GLY A 711 29.26 -14.01 13.27
N ASP A 712 28.68 -15.21 13.42
CA ASP A 712 29.14 -16.41 12.69
C ASP A 712 28.53 -16.52 11.26
N ASN A 713 27.57 -15.69 10.89
CA ASN A 713 26.95 -15.70 9.55
C ASN A 713 27.54 -14.71 8.54
N ASN A 714 28.59 -13.95 8.93
CA ASN A 714 29.33 -13.01 8.06
C ASN A 714 30.75 -13.47 7.73
N GLY A 715 31.02 -14.78 7.81
CA GLY A 715 32.31 -15.38 7.42
C GLY A 715 32.23 -16.11 6.09
#